data_d9f948186c5ad31d2debf2d48df2a163
#
_entry.id   d9f948186c5ad31d2debf2d48df2a163
#
_cell.length_a   1.000
_cell.length_b   1.000
_cell.length_c   1.000
_cell.angle_alpha   90.00
_cell.angle_beta   90.00
_cell.angle_gamma   90.00
#
_symmetry.space_group_name_H-M   'P 1'
#
loop_
_entity.id
_entity.type
_entity.pdbx_description
1 polymer ?
#
loop_
_entity_poly.entity_id
_entity_poly.type
_entity_poly.pdbx_seq_one_letter_code
_entity_poly.pdbx_strand_id
1 'polypeptide(L)'
;MTIKRFITNLLALFTLFTISLACKDTEKSIINSSFSISEEYLIQNLDKSSTSVQIPINTSMELAQWSVSYEANWLQCSKQKTAAEGTFLRITVNENTGETKRTANIKVTSTTATYTITVNQYAKGEVIVESDIKVTPTGGKASEHQEGQDIENTYDGKFSTDGAAPFHTPWGQSAKFPVTLEYYFKGDTEIDYLIYYTRSGNGNFGKVKVYTTTNPDRSDYTLQGEYDFKEQNAPSKVSFSEGIKATGIKFEVLSGLGDFVSCDEMEFYKTNTDKTLDKQLLTVFTDITCTEIKNSVTNEQIQALPDYFVRIAEAVRDNTYDKWEKEFRIRSYEPYSNIAEWADKLMTKKYSDLDNPTGISVKAGDDIIVLVGDTYGQNISMQCIWETGTEYKQTASSGDVYMLNPGVNKLTMKGEGQLFVMYNTELTSNTAKPIKIHIPLGSGTVNGFFDLKEHKTDEKYAELLKKSTHKYFCIRGEKIMFYFHRNKLLEYVPNNILSAIHLWDNIVGWQQELMGIDDVRPSQVNNHLFAISPEGSYMWASDYQIGFVYTYLGNILLEDNVMAAEDNAWGPAHEIGHVHQAAINWASSTESSNNLFSNFIIYKLGKYKSRGNGLGSVATARYANGQAWYNMGDATHQNEDTETHMRMNWQLWIYYHRCEYKTDFWQTLFKLMREVNMTEGEDPGKKQLEFAKMASKAANQNLTDFFEMWGFFEPVNTTIEQYGTYKYYVSDAMIREAKEYMAQFPAPKHAFQYIEDRKKSEFPPNDYRYSAVGDVGYYTQFKENQKITKAITAELAGRKVSIQNGDEAVAFELRENDENGKLLYFSTFTTFEIPSSILMVNAKLYAVQADGKRILL
;
A
#
# COMPACT_ATOMS: atom_id res chain seq x y z
N MET A 1 -25.27 -33.78 -32.46
CA MET A 1 -25.57 -35.24 -32.50
C MET A 1 -25.60 -35.74 -31.06
N THR A 2 -26.71 -35.77 -30.56
CA THR A 2 -27.56 -36.89 -30.13
C THR A 2 -27.14 -37.47 -28.77
N ILE A 3 -27.79 -37.10 -27.69
CA ILE A 3 -29.11 -37.58 -27.23
C ILE A 3 -29.05 -38.89 -26.45
N LYS A 4 -29.53 -38.80 -25.22
CA LYS A 4 -30.57 -39.53 -24.46
C LYS A 4 -30.04 -40.47 -23.37
N ARG A 5 -30.49 -40.24 -22.16
CA ARG A 5 -31.76 -40.61 -21.43
C ARG A 5 -31.63 -41.94 -20.72
N PHE A 6 -32.03 -41.96 -19.41
CA PHE A 6 -33.23 -42.55 -18.78
C PHE A 6 -33.06 -42.43 -17.26
N ILE A 7 -33.77 -41.74 -16.44
CA ILE A 7 -35.20 -41.75 -15.98
C ILE A 7 -35.71 -43.17 -15.65
N THR A 8 -36.09 -43.37 -14.42
CA THR A 8 -37.40 -43.77 -13.93
C THR A 8 -37.30 -44.23 -12.46
N ASN A 9 -37.93 -43.56 -11.50
CA ASN A 9 -39.30 -43.71 -10.97
C ASN A 9 -39.50 -45.04 -10.18
N LEU A 10 -40.11 -45.06 -9.00
CA LEU A 10 -41.46 -44.68 -8.59
C LEU A 10 -41.61 -45.01 -7.08
N LEU A 11 -42.03 -44.07 -6.21
CA LEU A 11 -43.42 -43.90 -5.73
C LEU A 11 -44.10 -45.07 -5.00
N ALA A 12 -44.38 -44.82 -3.74
CA ALA A 12 -45.67 -44.77 -3.04
C ALA A 12 -46.21 -46.11 -2.49
N LEU A 13 -46.79 -46.17 -1.36
CA LEU A 13 -48.11 -45.66 -0.95
C LEU A 13 -48.43 -46.03 0.51
N PHE A 14 -49.02 -45.10 1.21
CA PHE A 14 -49.97 -45.15 2.30
C PHE A 14 -50.58 -46.49 2.67
N THR A 15 -50.70 -46.72 3.99
CA THR A 15 -52.01 -47.02 4.58
C THR A 15 -52.07 -46.72 6.08
N LEU A 16 -53.02 -45.86 6.44
CA LEU A 16 -53.54 -45.66 7.79
C LEU A 16 -54.19 -46.94 8.33
N PHE A 17 -54.02 -47.22 9.62
CA PHE A 17 -55.08 -47.79 10.43
C PHE A 17 -54.96 -47.24 11.85
N THR A 18 -56.04 -46.59 12.26
CA THR A 18 -56.36 -46.15 13.61
C THR A 18 -56.92 -47.35 14.41
N ILE A 19 -56.43 -47.55 15.64
CA ILE A 19 -57.26 -48.05 16.73
C ILE A 19 -56.73 -47.34 18.00
N SER A 20 -57.70 -46.64 18.64
CA SER A 20 -57.60 -46.10 19.98
C SER A 20 -57.83 -47.24 21.00
N LEU A 21 -57.15 -47.20 22.13
CA LEU A 21 -57.75 -47.41 23.47
C LEU A 21 -56.73 -47.15 24.59
N ALA A 22 -56.99 -46.11 25.32
CA ALA A 22 -56.95 -45.90 26.77
C ALA A 22 -55.71 -46.14 27.64
N CYS A 23 -55.30 -45.06 28.22
CA CYS A 23 -54.90 -44.84 29.62
C CYS A 23 -53.84 -45.69 30.30
N LYS A 24 -52.66 -45.13 30.49
CA LYS A 24 -52.20 -44.82 31.87
C LYS A 24 -51.01 -43.79 31.79
N ASP A 25 -51.24 -42.71 32.49
CA ASP A 25 -50.20 -41.68 32.72
C ASP A 25 -49.00 -42.32 33.38
N THR A 26 -47.87 -42.22 32.69
CA THR A 26 -46.57 -42.10 33.32
C THR A 26 -45.86 -40.99 32.54
N GLU A 27 -45.84 -39.81 33.13
CA GLU A 27 -44.91 -38.72 32.72
C GLU A 27 -43.50 -39.29 32.72
N LYS A 28 -42.98 -39.68 31.56
CA LYS A 28 -41.56 -39.72 31.34
C LYS A 28 -41.16 -38.27 31.11
N SER A 29 -40.64 -37.64 32.17
CA SER A 29 -39.86 -36.45 32.04
C SER A 29 -38.85 -36.67 30.90
N ILE A 30 -38.98 -35.97 29.80
CA ILE A 30 -37.92 -35.87 28.78
C ILE A 30 -36.78 -35.12 29.48
N ILE A 31 -35.88 -35.88 30.09
CA ILE A 31 -34.63 -35.34 30.55
C ILE A 31 -33.91 -34.93 29.27
N ASN A 32 -33.91 -33.62 28.97
CA ASN A 32 -33.05 -33.05 27.95
C ASN A 32 -31.61 -33.36 28.37
N SER A 33 -31.03 -34.41 27.79
CA SER A 33 -29.68 -34.81 28.08
C SER A 33 -28.73 -33.84 27.44
N SER A 34 -28.16 -32.92 28.25
CA SER A 34 -27.13 -32.03 27.83
C SER A 34 -25.81 -32.75 27.60
N PHE A 35 -25.08 -32.41 26.56
CA PHE A 35 -23.72 -32.89 26.32
C PHE A 35 -22.89 -31.75 25.68
N SER A 36 -21.88 -31.23 26.39
CA SER A 36 -21.02 -30.20 25.86
C SER A 36 -19.57 -30.31 26.38
N ILE A 37 -18.64 -29.90 25.55
CA ILE A 37 -17.21 -29.69 25.89
C ILE A 37 -16.93 -28.23 25.60
N SER A 38 -16.35 -27.52 26.58
CA SER A 38 -15.99 -26.12 26.38
C SER A 38 -14.87 -25.99 25.34
N GLU A 39 -14.91 -24.94 24.52
CA GLU A 39 -13.98 -24.73 23.39
C GLU A 39 -12.51 -24.71 23.83
N GLU A 40 -12.21 -24.23 25.03
CA GLU A 40 -10.86 -24.21 25.62
C GLU A 40 -10.22 -25.59 25.74
N TYR A 41 -11.02 -26.67 25.77
CA TYR A 41 -10.54 -28.06 25.85
C TYR A 41 -10.45 -28.77 24.49
N LEU A 42 -10.88 -28.13 23.39
CA LEU A 42 -10.91 -28.80 22.08
C LEU A 42 -9.50 -28.87 21.43
N ILE A 43 -8.55 -28.06 21.90
CA ILE A 43 -7.15 -28.16 21.47
C ILE A 43 -6.27 -28.35 22.69
N GLN A 44 -5.51 -29.46 22.71
CA GLN A 44 -4.58 -29.79 23.76
C GLN A 44 -3.16 -29.75 23.21
N ASN A 45 -2.34 -28.82 23.70
CA ASN A 45 -0.91 -28.73 23.36
C ASN A 45 -0.08 -29.28 24.52
N LEU A 46 0.62 -30.39 24.28
CA LEU A 46 1.37 -31.14 25.28
C LEU A 46 2.84 -31.12 24.95
N ASP A 47 3.69 -31.07 25.97
CA ASP A 47 5.13 -31.23 25.77
C ASP A 47 5.49 -32.67 25.33
N LYS A 48 6.79 -32.90 25.12
CA LYS A 48 7.30 -34.21 24.69
C LYS A 48 7.03 -35.33 25.70
N SER A 49 6.85 -34.97 26.96
CA SER A 49 6.85 -35.93 28.07
C SER A 49 5.58 -36.78 28.05
N SER A 50 5.66 -37.97 28.57
CA SER A 50 4.50 -38.77 28.90
C SER A 50 3.62 -38.04 29.93
N THR A 51 2.38 -37.75 29.62
CA THR A 51 1.49 -37.00 30.51
C THR A 51 0.03 -37.45 30.36
N SER A 52 -0.83 -36.95 31.25
CA SER A 52 -2.29 -37.22 31.21
C SER A 52 -3.03 -35.91 31.46
N VAL A 53 -4.00 -35.63 30.59
CA VAL A 53 -4.90 -34.47 30.72
C VAL A 53 -6.32 -34.89 30.91
N GLN A 54 -7.10 -34.10 31.65
CA GLN A 54 -8.52 -34.34 31.89
C GLN A 54 -9.35 -33.28 31.14
N ILE A 55 -10.28 -33.73 30.32
CA ILE A 55 -11.23 -32.89 29.59
C ILE A 55 -12.58 -32.99 30.28
N PRO A 56 -13.01 -31.93 30.99
CA PRO A 56 -14.32 -31.88 31.60
C PRO A 56 -15.44 -32.00 30.56
N ILE A 57 -16.44 -32.85 30.82
CA ILE A 57 -17.61 -33.00 29.96
C ILE A 57 -18.85 -32.61 30.76
N ASN A 58 -19.51 -31.55 30.35
CA ASN A 58 -20.75 -31.12 30.95
C ASN A 58 -21.88 -31.96 30.39
N THR A 59 -22.32 -32.98 31.17
CA THR A 59 -23.35 -33.89 30.72
C THR A 59 -24.13 -34.51 31.86
N SER A 60 -25.42 -34.76 31.59
CA SER A 60 -26.29 -35.60 32.41
C SER A 60 -26.29 -37.08 31.96
N MET A 61 -25.57 -37.41 30.87
CA MET A 61 -25.52 -38.75 30.29
C MET A 61 -24.64 -39.69 31.10
N GLU A 62 -24.97 -40.98 31.14
CA GLU A 62 -24.10 -42.01 31.67
C GLU A 62 -22.97 -42.33 30.70
N LEU A 63 -21.83 -42.84 31.20
CA LEU A 63 -20.63 -43.09 30.39
C LEU A 63 -20.91 -44.02 29.17
N ALA A 64 -21.90 -44.88 29.24
CA ALA A 64 -22.25 -45.77 28.13
C ALA A 64 -23.01 -45.08 26.98
N GLN A 65 -23.55 -43.87 27.20
CA GLN A 65 -24.39 -43.16 26.24
C GLN A 65 -23.63 -42.25 25.27
N TRP A 66 -22.30 -42.18 25.38
CA TRP A 66 -21.46 -41.50 24.46
C TRP A 66 -20.19 -42.32 24.16
N SER A 67 -19.54 -42.05 23.04
CA SER A 67 -18.40 -42.79 22.53
C SER A 67 -17.20 -41.90 22.25
N VAL A 68 -16.02 -42.52 22.26
CA VAL A 68 -14.76 -41.90 21.93
C VAL A 68 -14.06 -42.72 20.85
N SER A 69 -13.60 -42.12 19.79
CA SER A 69 -12.87 -42.81 18.73
C SER A 69 -11.61 -41.97 18.33
N TYR A 70 -10.53 -42.67 18.06
CA TYR A 70 -9.24 -42.13 17.64
C TYR A 70 -8.39 -43.21 16.97
N GLU A 71 -7.43 -42.85 16.16
CA GLU A 71 -6.59 -43.80 15.41
C GLU A 71 -5.13 -43.84 15.92
N ALA A 72 -4.69 -42.81 16.70
CA ALA A 72 -3.32 -42.69 17.15
C ALA A 72 -2.96 -43.76 18.20
N ASN A 73 -1.86 -44.49 18.00
CA ASN A 73 -1.36 -45.53 18.89
C ASN A 73 -0.50 -45.02 20.07
N TRP A 74 -0.19 -43.74 20.07
CA TRP A 74 0.64 -43.11 21.09
C TRP A 74 -0.18 -42.40 22.18
N LEU A 75 -1.52 -42.44 22.11
CA LEU A 75 -2.42 -41.93 23.14
C LEU A 75 -3.49 -42.97 23.50
N GLN A 76 -4.03 -42.84 24.71
CA GLN A 76 -5.14 -43.63 25.21
C GLN A 76 -6.18 -42.69 25.83
N CYS A 77 -7.44 -42.99 25.59
CA CYS A 77 -8.57 -42.27 26.15
C CYS A 77 -9.36 -43.16 27.10
N SER A 78 -9.74 -42.61 28.26
CA SER A 78 -10.65 -43.29 29.20
C SER A 78 -11.74 -42.32 29.69
N LYS A 79 -12.99 -42.76 29.63
CA LYS A 79 -14.15 -42.03 30.16
C LYS A 79 -14.25 -42.27 31.65
N GLN A 80 -14.36 -41.22 32.47
CA GLN A 80 -14.42 -41.30 33.92
C GLN A 80 -15.52 -40.41 34.48
N LYS A 81 -16.08 -40.81 35.62
CA LYS A 81 -17.06 -40.04 36.38
C LYS A 81 -16.77 -40.24 37.86
N THR A 82 -16.52 -39.14 38.57
CA THR A 82 -16.29 -39.15 40.01
C THR A 82 -17.24 -38.18 40.70
N ALA A 83 -17.48 -38.41 41.99
CA ALA A 83 -18.34 -37.52 42.77
C ALA A 83 -17.73 -36.12 42.98
N ALA A 84 -16.42 -36.04 42.95
CA ALA A 84 -15.71 -34.79 43.19
C ALA A 84 -15.46 -33.94 41.90
N GLU A 85 -15.22 -34.62 40.77
CA GLU A 85 -14.76 -33.95 39.54
C GLU A 85 -15.81 -34.05 38.40
N GLY A 86 -16.95 -34.69 38.63
CA GLY A 86 -17.96 -34.87 37.59
C GLY A 86 -17.57 -35.87 36.50
N THR A 87 -18.04 -35.66 35.28
CA THR A 87 -17.74 -36.50 34.12
C THR A 87 -16.59 -35.88 33.32
N PHE A 88 -15.59 -36.68 32.98
CA PHE A 88 -14.45 -36.20 32.16
C PHE A 88 -13.87 -37.32 31.26
N LEU A 89 -13.23 -36.93 30.20
CA LEU A 89 -12.39 -37.74 29.36
C LEU A 89 -10.92 -37.57 29.79
N ARG A 90 -10.29 -38.66 30.24
CA ARG A 90 -8.85 -38.66 30.48
C ARG A 90 -8.14 -39.08 29.20
N ILE A 91 -7.21 -38.27 28.76
CA ILE A 91 -6.33 -38.53 27.63
C ILE A 91 -4.93 -38.72 28.20
N THR A 92 -4.32 -39.88 27.98
CA THR A 92 -2.93 -40.18 28.38
C THR A 92 -2.10 -40.32 27.12
N VAL A 93 -0.96 -39.68 27.06
CA VAL A 93 -0.03 -39.74 25.94
C VAL A 93 1.31 -40.33 26.38
N ASN A 94 1.93 -41.13 25.51
CA ASN A 94 3.28 -41.60 25.68
C ASN A 94 4.27 -40.50 25.33
N GLU A 95 5.54 -40.58 25.81
CA GLU A 95 6.59 -39.65 25.40
C GLU A 95 6.78 -39.62 23.89
N ASN A 96 6.89 -38.41 23.34
CA ASN A 96 7.27 -38.21 21.95
C ASN A 96 8.81 -38.20 21.83
N THR A 97 9.36 -39.35 21.48
CA THR A 97 10.79 -39.51 21.25
C THR A 97 11.26 -39.13 19.86
N GLY A 98 10.33 -38.75 18.97
CA GLY A 98 10.61 -38.26 17.62
C GLY A 98 11.13 -36.83 17.60
N GLU A 99 11.61 -36.39 16.45
CA GLU A 99 12.11 -35.03 16.23
C GLU A 99 11.05 -34.05 15.73
N THR A 100 9.83 -34.53 15.47
CA THR A 100 8.72 -33.71 14.95
C THR A 100 7.50 -33.81 15.84
N LYS A 101 6.71 -32.74 15.85
CA LYS A 101 5.38 -32.68 16.47
C LYS A 101 4.50 -33.77 15.89
N ARG A 102 3.68 -34.42 16.74
CA ARG A 102 2.64 -35.33 16.31
C ARG A 102 1.28 -34.85 16.75
N THR A 103 0.27 -35.10 15.91
CA THR A 103 -1.11 -34.64 16.12
C THR A 103 -2.07 -35.82 16.02
N ALA A 104 -3.07 -35.81 16.87
CA ALA A 104 -4.17 -36.78 16.82
C ALA A 104 -5.50 -36.07 17.06
N ASN A 105 -6.54 -36.55 16.36
CA ASN A 105 -7.91 -36.09 16.54
C ASN A 105 -8.71 -37.15 17.28
N ILE A 106 -9.31 -36.74 18.39
CA ILE A 106 -10.18 -37.57 19.21
C ILE A 106 -11.60 -37.10 18.98
N LYS A 107 -12.44 -37.98 18.42
CA LYS A 107 -13.85 -37.68 18.18
C LYS A 107 -14.68 -38.20 19.37
N VAL A 108 -15.38 -37.29 20.04
CA VAL A 108 -16.27 -37.54 21.15
C VAL A 108 -17.71 -37.36 20.67
N THR A 109 -18.52 -38.43 20.67
CA THR A 109 -19.84 -38.42 20.05
C THR A 109 -20.90 -38.87 21.04
N SER A 110 -21.96 -38.11 21.20
CA SER A 110 -23.18 -38.43 21.91
C SER A 110 -24.36 -38.49 20.94
N THR A 111 -25.56 -38.73 21.46
CA THR A 111 -26.78 -38.62 20.67
C THR A 111 -27.18 -37.20 20.30
N THR A 112 -26.62 -36.20 20.96
CA THR A 112 -26.99 -34.77 20.80
C THR A 112 -25.89 -33.93 20.18
N ALA A 113 -24.62 -34.32 20.26
CA ALA A 113 -23.49 -33.54 19.77
C ALA A 113 -22.27 -34.41 19.45
N THR A 114 -21.40 -33.88 18.58
CA THR A 114 -20.09 -34.43 18.28
C THR A 114 -19.04 -33.35 18.41
N TYR A 115 -17.98 -33.65 19.14
CA TYR A 115 -16.81 -32.78 19.31
C TYR A 115 -15.55 -33.46 18.79
N THR A 116 -14.63 -32.67 18.23
CA THR A 116 -13.29 -33.13 17.90
C THR A 116 -12.30 -32.46 18.82
N ILE A 117 -11.54 -33.25 19.58
CA ILE A 117 -10.43 -32.75 20.41
C ILE A 117 -9.15 -33.05 19.66
N THR A 118 -8.41 -31.98 19.32
CA THR A 118 -7.09 -32.08 18.67
C THR A 118 -6.01 -32.11 19.75
N VAL A 119 -5.24 -33.19 19.78
CA VAL A 119 -4.08 -33.33 20.68
C VAL A 119 -2.81 -33.17 19.88
N ASN A 120 -2.06 -32.11 20.16
CA ASN A 120 -0.71 -31.83 19.65
C ASN A 120 0.30 -32.22 20.71
N GLN A 121 1.20 -33.14 20.42
CA GLN A 121 2.34 -33.42 21.30
C GLN A 121 3.64 -33.05 20.62
N TYR A 122 4.35 -32.10 21.25
CA TYR A 122 5.56 -31.51 20.69
C TYR A 122 6.74 -32.50 20.77
N ALA A 123 7.76 -32.24 19.94
CA ALA A 123 9.00 -32.97 19.94
C ALA A 123 9.97 -32.38 20.98
N LYS A 124 11.10 -33.08 21.18
CA LYS A 124 12.18 -32.58 22.03
C LYS A 124 12.69 -31.24 21.49
N GLY A 125 12.57 -30.17 22.30
CA GLY A 125 13.03 -28.83 21.96
C GLY A 125 11.97 -27.91 21.33
N GLU A 126 10.80 -28.39 21.03
CA GLU A 126 9.68 -27.53 20.62
C GLU A 126 9.08 -26.76 21.81
N VAL A 127 8.59 -25.56 21.53
CA VAL A 127 8.02 -24.63 22.52
C VAL A 127 6.51 -24.73 22.51
N ILE A 128 5.94 -24.89 23.70
CA ILE A 128 4.50 -24.76 23.94
C ILE A 128 4.24 -23.29 24.30
N VAL A 129 3.43 -22.61 23.50
CA VAL A 129 3.00 -21.24 23.76
C VAL A 129 1.51 -21.26 24.05
N GLU A 130 1.13 -20.75 25.22
CA GLU A 130 -0.26 -20.60 25.59
C GLU A 130 -0.88 -19.42 24.81
N SER A 131 -1.77 -19.77 23.90
CA SER A 131 -2.52 -18.78 23.09
C SER A 131 -3.69 -18.22 23.87
N ASP A 132 -4.13 -17.03 23.48
CA ASP A 132 -5.41 -16.50 23.92
C ASP A 132 -6.56 -17.36 23.36
N ILE A 133 -7.69 -17.35 24.04
CA ILE A 133 -8.82 -18.23 23.74
C ILE A 133 -9.70 -17.56 22.67
N LYS A 134 -9.80 -18.18 21.51
CA LYS A 134 -10.69 -17.68 20.43
C LYS A 134 -12.15 -17.93 20.81
N VAL A 135 -12.99 -16.90 20.69
CA VAL A 135 -14.44 -16.96 20.94
C VAL A 135 -15.15 -16.83 19.60
N THR A 136 -15.68 -17.96 19.12
CA THR A 136 -16.30 -18.01 17.80
C THR A 136 -17.76 -17.53 17.84
N PRO A 137 -18.18 -16.60 16.93
CA PRO A 137 -19.58 -16.22 16.78
C PRO A 137 -20.48 -17.41 16.46
N THR A 138 -21.71 -17.38 16.97
CA THR A 138 -22.75 -18.38 16.69
C THR A 138 -23.64 -18.01 15.50
N GLY A 139 -23.45 -16.83 14.94
CA GLY A 139 -24.16 -16.29 13.79
C GLY A 139 -23.81 -14.81 13.59
N GLY A 140 -24.33 -14.21 12.55
CA GLY A 140 -24.10 -12.80 12.26
C GLY A 140 -25.15 -12.22 11.31
N LYS A 141 -25.04 -10.90 11.05
CA LYS A 141 -25.87 -10.19 10.08
C LYS A 141 -25.14 -8.97 9.57
N ALA A 142 -25.18 -8.74 8.26
CA ALA A 142 -24.74 -7.50 7.63
C ALA A 142 -25.92 -6.72 7.06
N SER A 143 -25.80 -5.40 6.97
CA SER A 143 -26.85 -4.54 6.36
C SER A 143 -26.92 -4.71 4.84
N GLU A 144 -25.82 -5.01 4.21
CA GLU A 144 -25.71 -5.32 2.78
C GLU A 144 -24.46 -6.18 2.53
N HIS A 145 -24.45 -6.96 1.49
CA HIS A 145 -23.34 -7.80 1.06
C HIS A 145 -23.44 -8.15 -0.42
N GLN A 146 -22.31 -8.49 -1.02
CA GLN A 146 -22.21 -9.10 -2.33
C GLN A 146 -22.65 -10.57 -2.26
N GLU A 147 -23.36 -11.08 -3.26
CA GLU A 147 -23.75 -12.48 -3.32
C GLU A 147 -22.54 -13.42 -3.15
N GLY A 148 -22.62 -14.35 -2.22
CA GLY A 148 -21.54 -15.28 -1.88
C GLY A 148 -20.40 -14.69 -1.05
N GLN A 149 -20.55 -13.44 -0.59
CA GLN A 149 -19.59 -12.75 0.27
C GLN A 149 -20.29 -12.25 1.54
N ASP A 150 -20.89 -13.18 2.25
CA ASP A 150 -21.71 -12.95 3.42
C ASP A 150 -20.88 -12.76 4.70
N ILE A 151 -21.52 -12.31 5.78
CA ILE A 151 -20.86 -12.08 7.06
C ILE A 151 -20.28 -13.38 7.65
N GLU A 152 -20.86 -14.52 7.36
CA GLU A 152 -20.38 -15.83 7.78
C GLU A 152 -18.95 -16.13 7.31
N ASN A 153 -18.54 -15.55 6.19
CA ASN A 153 -17.18 -15.66 5.67
C ASN A 153 -16.14 -14.98 6.56
N THR A 154 -16.58 -14.09 7.47
CA THR A 154 -15.65 -13.34 8.36
C THR A 154 -15.31 -14.08 9.66
N TYR A 155 -15.87 -15.26 9.90
CA TYR A 155 -15.58 -16.05 11.10
C TYR A 155 -15.56 -17.55 10.84
N ASP A 156 -15.32 -17.95 9.59
CA ASP A 156 -15.23 -19.36 9.19
C ASP A 156 -13.81 -19.94 9.36
N GLY A 157 -12.86 -19.10 9.76
CA GLY A 157 -11.46 -19.46 9.99
C GLY A 157 -10.64 -19.60 8.71
N LYS A 158 -11.13 -19.08 7.59
CA LYS A 158 -10.44 -19.13 6.29
C LYS A 158 -10.17 -17.74 5.75
N PHE A 159 -9.00 -17.59 5.18
CA PHE A 159 -8.57 -16.33 4.62
C PHE A 159 -8.63 -16.34 3.08
N SER A 160 -8.78 -15.16 2.49
CA SER A 160 -8.75 -15.00 1.04
C SER A 160 -7.42 -15.44 0.42
N THR A 161 -6.32 -15.39 1.17
CA THR A 161 -5.03 -15.98 0.78
C THR A 161 -5.08 -17.50 0.61
N ASP A 162 -6.00 -18.16 1.31
CA ASP A 162 -6.26 -19.60 1.17
C ASP A 162 -7.28 -19.88 0.05
N GLY A 163 -7.73 -18.87 -0.68
CA GLY A 163 -8.72 -18.97 -1.74
C GLY A 163 -10.17 -18.86 -1.27
N ALA A 164 -10.42 -18.51 0.00
CA ALA A 164 -11.75 -18.27 0.51
C ALA A 164 -12.32 -16.92 0.02
N ALA A 165 -13.66 -16.82 0.01
CA ALA A 165 -14.31 -15.55 -0.31
C ALA A 165 -14.42 -14.71 0.98
N PRO A 166 -13.96 -13.44 0.99
CA PRO A 166 -14.16 -12.54 2.13
C PRO A 166 -15.59 -11.99 2.16
N PHE A 167 -15.96 -11.29 3.22
CA PHE A 167 -17.09 -10.37 3.19
C PHE A 167 -16.80 -9.15 2.33
N HIS A 168 -17.79 -8.69 1.55
CA HIS A 168 -17.71 -7.45 0.78
C HIS A 168 -19.10 -6.87 0.53
N THR A 169 -19.23 -5.53 0.54
CA THR A 169 -20.44 -4.84 0.07
C THR A 169 -20.63 -5.01 -1.44
N PRO A 170 -21.84 -4.77 -1.99
CA PRO A 170 -22.11 -5.01 -3.42
C PRO A 170 -21.13 -4.33 -4.36
N TRP A 171 -20.67 -5.02 -5.39
CA TRP A 171 -19.77 -4.49 -6.40
C TRP A 171 -20.47 -3.51 -7.36
N GLY A 172 -19.71 -2.59 -7.95
CA GLY A 172 -20.21 -1.66 -8.97
C GLY A 172 -21.07 -0.52 -8.44
N GLN A 173 -21.19 -0.37 -7.12
CA GLN A 173 -21.84 0.77 -6.47
C GLN A 173 -21.17 1.05 -5.12
N SER A 174 -21.16 2.29 -4.69
CA SER A 174 -20.67 2.66 -3.36
C SER A 174 -21.53 2.05 -2.26
N ALA A 175 -20.91 1.67 -1.15
CA ALA A 175 -21.59 1.17 0.04
C ALA A 175 -22.55 2.23 0.62
N LYS A 176 -23.62 1.78 1.26
CA LYS A 176 -24.60 2.66 1.94
C LYS A 176 -24.19 2.86 3.39
N PHE A 177 -23.30 3.81 3.61
CA PHE A 177 -22.82 4.09 4.95
C PHE A 177 -23.92 4.67 5.89
N PRO A 178 -23.95 4.28 7.18
CA PRO A 178 -23.08 3.28 7.80
C PRO A 178 -23.45 1.85 7.40
N VAL A 179 -22.43 1.04 7.05
CA VAL A 179 -22.62 -0.40 6.89
C VAL A 179 -22.54 -1.05 8.26
N THR A 180 -23.53 -1.89 8.61
CA THR A 180 -23.53 -2.58 9.89
C THR A 180 -23.14 -4.05 9.73
N LEU A 181 -22.25 -4.50 10.62
CA LEU A 181 -21.86 -5.90 10.80
C LEU A 181 -22.17 -6.29 12.25
N GLU A 182 -23.01 -7.30 12.45
CA GLU A 182 -23.40 -7.80 13.77
C GLU A 182 -22.94 -9.25 13.94
N TYR A 183 -22.26 -9.52 15.03
CA TYR A 183 -21.79 -10.86 15.42
C TYR A 183 -22.50 -11.31 16.68
N TYR A 184 -22.96 -12.54 16.72
CA TYR A 184 -23.77 -13.10 17.81
C TYR A 184 -22.99 -14.14 18.61
N PHE A 185 -23.13 -14.10 19.92
CA PHE A 185 -22.44 -14.99 20.85
C PHE A 185 -23.40 -15.60 21.87
N LYS A 186 -22.93 -16.62 22.59
CA LYS A 186 -23.69 -17.26 23.67
C LYS A 186 -23.78 -16.42 24.94
N GLY A 187 -22.84 -15.47 25.14
CA GLY A 187 -22.76 -14.62 26.33
C GLY A 187 -22.19 -15.32 27.57
N ASP A 188 -21.57 -16.47 27.39
CA ASP A 188 -20.98 -17.26 28.49
C ASP A 188 -19.48 -17.04 28.68
N THR A 189 -18.80 -16.57 27.67
CA THR A 189 -17.37 -16.32 27.66
C THR A 189 -17.09 -14.81 27.56
N GLU A 190 -16.13 -14.32 28.32
CA GLU A 190 -15.64 -12.94 28.19
C GLU A 190 -14.88 -12.79 26.89
N ILE A 191 -15.07 -11.62 26.27
CA ILE A 191 -14.30 -11.18 25.09
C ILE A 191 -13.52 -9.95 25.54
N ASP A 192 -12.19 -10.03 25.51
CA ASP A 192 -11.30 -8.97 25.94
C ASP A 192 -10.86 -8.10 24.78
N TYR A 193 -10.76 -8.68 23.60
CA TYR A 193 -10.40 -7.97 22.38
C TYR A 193 -10.87 -8.69 21.13
N LEU A 194 -10.84 -7.96 20.01
CA LEU A 194 -11.08 -8.50 18.69
C LEU A 194 -9.98 -8.05 17.72
N ILE A 195 -9.85 -8.79 16.62
CA ILE A 195 -8.94 -8.45 15.52
C ILE A 195 -9.75 -8.45 14.23
N TYR A 196 -9.77 -7.31 13.55
CA TYR A 196 -10.24 -7.17 12.19
C TYR A 196 -9.09 -7.46 11.23
N TYR A 197 -9.29 -8.40 10.32
CA TYR A 197 -8.38 -8.71 9.24
C TYR A 197 -8.93 -8.18 7.92
N THR A 198 -8.14 -7.36 7.26
CA THR A 198 -8.47 -6.79 5.95
C THR A 198 -8.20 -7.80 4.83
N ARG A 199 -8.99 -7.76 3.76
CA ARG A 199 -8.71 -8.52 2.54
C ARG A 199 -7.64 -7.89 1.65
N SER A 200 -7.03 -6.78 2.06
CA SER A 200 -6.01 -6.07 1.28
C SER A 200 -6.53 -5.48 -0.04
N GLY A 201 -7.37 -4.47 0.06
CA GLY A 201 -7.92 -3.81 -1.13
C GLY A 201 -9.05 -2.86 -0.79
N ASN A 202 -9.90 -2.59 -1.77
CA ASN A 202 -11.09 -1.79 -1.56
C ASN A 202 -11.96 -2.37 -0.45
N GLY A 203 -12.52 -1.50 0.35
CA GLY A 203 -13.35 -1.86 1.50
C GLY A 203 -12.59 -2.04 2.82
N ASN A 204 -11.27 -1.84 2.86
CA ASN A 204 -10.57 -1.77 4.15
C ASN A 204 -11.22 -0.73 5.04
N PHE A 205 -11.48 -1.07 6.30
CA PHE A 205 -12.21 -0.19 7.22
C PHE A 205 -11.45 1.12 7.50
N GLY A 206 -12.16 2.23 7.40
CA GLY A 206 -11.75 3.53 7.92
C GLY A 206 -12.34 3.77 9.31
N LYS A 207 -13.29 4.70 9.43
CA LYS A 207 -13.91 5.03 10.72
C LYS A 207 -15.00 4.03 11.08
N VAL A 208 -14.99 3.58 12.33
CA VAL A 208 -15.87 2.54 12.83
C VAL A 208 -16.33 2.84 14.24
N LYS A 209 -17.61 2.62 14.55
CA LYS A 209 -18.16 2.56 15.91
C LYS A 209 -18.39 1.10 16.29
N VAL A 210 -17.93 0.73 17.48
CA VAL A 210 -18.10 -0.61 18.03
C VAL A 210 -19.06 -0.56 19.20
N TYR A 211 -20.09 -1.40 19.13
CA TYR A 211 -21.11 -1.53 20.16
C TYR A 211 -21.16 -2.94 20.68
N THR A 212 -21.54 -3.14 21.93
CA THR A 212 -21.77 -4.45 22.54
C THR A 212 -23.10 -4.50 23.23
N THR A 213 -23.66 -5.70 23.36
CA THR A 213 -24.79 -5.98 24.23
C THR A 213 -24.58 -7.30 24.98
N THR A 214 -25.08 -7.36 26.22
CA THR A 214 -25.17 -8.58 27.03
C THR A 214 -26.60 -9.12 27.06
N ASN A 215 -27.53 -8.43 26.40
CA ASN A 215 -28.93 -8.82 26.37
C ASN A 215 -29.15 -9.99 25.39
N PRO A 216 -29.78 -11.10 25.81
CA PRO A 216 -30.03 -12.24 24.94
C PRO A 216 -30.86 -11.95 23.68
N ASP A 217 -31.74 -10.96 23.71
CA ASP A 217 -32.52 -10.54 22.54
C ASP A 217 -31.85 -9.49 21.65
N ARG A 218 -30.68 -8.97 22.05
CA ARG A 218 -29.90 -7.97 21.32
C ARG A 218 -30.69 -6.72 20.98
N SER A 219 -31.65 -6.34 21.85
CA SER A 219 -32.52 -5.17 21.65
C SER A 219 -31.84 -3.82 21.93
N ASP A 220 -30.75 -3.85 22.71
CA ASP A 220 -29.98 -2.67 23.13
C ASP A 220 -28.49 -2.89 22.94
N TYR A 221 -27.84 -1.92 22.35
CA TYR A 221 -26.40 -1.92 22.14
C TYR A 221 -25.77 -0.68 22.80
N THR A 222 -24.71 -0.88 23.56
CA THR A 222 -23.93 0.18 24.18
C THR A 222 -22.67 0.44 23.39
N LEU A 223 -22.43 1.71 23.04
CA LEU A 223 -21.19 2.13 22.37
C LEU A 223 -19.99 1.88 23.28
N GLN A 224 -19.01 1.14 22.78
CA GLN A 224 -17.73 0.86 23.46
C GLN A 224 -16.65 1.86 23.04
N GLY A 225 -16.66 2.30 21.78
CA GLY A 225 -15.70 3.26 21.28
C GLY A 225 -15.87 3.58 19.80
N GLU A 226 -15.18 4.63 19.40
CA GLU A 226 -15.00 5.01 18.00
C GLU A 226 -13.53 4.80 17.64
N TYR A 227 -13.30 4.14 16.52
CA TYR A 227 -11.96 3.75 16.07
C TYR A 227 -11.77 4.21 14.63
N ASP A 228 -10.53 4.50 14.28
CA ASP A 228 -10.15 4.76 12.89
C ASP A 228 -9.09 3.75 12.47
N PHE A 229 -9.45 2.81 11.61
CA PHE A 229 -8.56 1.76 11.11
C PHE A 229 -7.71 2.22 9.93
N LYS A 230 -7.87 3.53 9.54
CA LYS A 230 -7.00 4.21 8.57
C LYS A 230 -6.94 3.55 7.18
N GLU A 231 -7.92 2.70 6.84
CA GLU A 231 -7.97 1.97 5.57
C GLU A 231 -6.68 1.19 5.25
N GLN A 232 -5.92 0.85 6.29
CA GLN A 232 -4.61 0.22 6.16
C GLN A 232 -4.70 -1.25 5.76
N ASN A 233 -3.63 -1.77 5.17
CA ASN A 233 -3.50 -3.17 4.79
C ASN A 233 -2.92 -4.05 5.91
N ALA A 234 -3.22 -3.76 7.16
CA ALA A 234 -2.76 -4.51 8.31
C ALA A 234 -3.94 -4.85 9.22
N PRO A 235 -3.85 -5.94 9.99
CA PRO A 235 -4.84 -6.25 11.00
C PRO A 235 -4.99 -5.11 12.01
N SER A 236 -6.21 -4.88 12.47
CA SER A 236 -6.50 -3.86 13.48
C SER A 236 -7.13 -4.49 14.71
N LYS A 237 -6.52 -4.26 15.87
CA LYS A 237 -6.98 -4.78 17.16
C LYS A 237 -7.82 -3.73 17.89
N VAL A 238 -8.95 -4.16 18.42
CA VAL A 238 -9.77 -3.38 19.37
C VAL A 238 -9.78 -4.11 20.70
N SER A 239 -9.30 -3.46 21.76
CA SER A 239 -9.31 -4.00 23.11
C SER A 239 -10.39 -3.34 23.93
N PHE A 240 -11.15 -4.12 24.69
CA PHE A 240 -12.11 -3.62 25.65
C PHE A 240 -11.41 -3.37 27.00
N SER A 241 -11.80 -2.29 27.69
CA SER A 241 -11.19 -1.94 28.98
C SER A 241 -11.47 -2.96 30.08
N GLU A 242 -12.58 -3.66 29.97
CA GLU A 242 -12.98 -4.80 30.79
C GLU A 242 -13.57 -5.87 29.88
N GLY A 243 -13.30 -7.14 30.17
CA GLY A 243 -13.86 -8.26 29.40
C GLY A 243 -15.38 -8.25 29.41
N ILE A 244 -16.00 -8.49 28.25
CA ILE A 244 -17.45 -8.40 28.06
C ILE A 244 -18.01 -9.78 27.71
N LYS A 245 -18.98 -10.27 28.49
CA LYS A 245 -19.79 -11.42 28.15
C LYS A 245 -20.87 -11.02 27.14
N ALA A 246 -20.45 -10.66 25.95
CA ALA A 246 -21.32 -10.16 24.91
C ALA A 246 -22.23 -11.27 24.37
N THR A 247 -23.51 -10.96 24.14
CA THR A 247 -24.43 -11.74 23.30
C THR A 247 -24.45 -11.22 21.87
N GLY A 248 -24.00 -9.96 21.65
CA GLY A 248 -23.83 -9.35 20.35
C GLY A 248 -22.74 -8.27 20.36
N ILE A 249 -21.96 -8.22 19.28
CA ILE A 249 -21.02 -7.14 18.97
C ILE A 249 -21.42 -6.58 17.61
N LYS A 250 -21.62 -5.28 17.52
CA LYS A 250 -22.02 -4.58 16.29
C LYS A 250 -20.99 -3.54 15.91
N PHE A 251 -20.61 -3.56 14.64
CA PHE A 251 -19.82 -2.54 13.98
C PHE A 251 -20.75 -1.66 13.16
N GLU A 252 -20.60 -0.34 13.29
CA GLU A 252 -21.10 0.63 12.32
C GLU A 252 -19.89 1.19 11.58
N VAL A 253 -19.64 0.69 10.37
CA VAL A 253 -18.55 1.16 9.51
C VAL A 253 -19.03 2.42 8.82
N LEU A 254 -18.34 3.52 9.07
CA LEU A 254 -18.71 4.88 8.61
C LEU A 254 -17.96 5.27 7.33
N SER A 255 -16.82 4.66 7.06
CA SER A 255 -16.03 4.83 5.83
C SER A 255 -15.18 3.60 5.55
N GLY A 256 -14.84 3.40 4.30
CA GLY A 256 -13.92 2.33 3.87
C GLY A 256 -13.33 2.63 2.51
N LEU A 257 -12.17 2.08 2.25
CA LEU A 257 -11.36 2.35 1.07
C LEU A 257 -12.15 2.16 -0.24
N GLY A 258 -12.19 3.20 -1.06
CA GLY A 258 -12.90 3.21 -2.33
C GLY A 258 -14.41 3.17 -2.21
N ASP A 259 -14.97 3.66 -1.09
CA ASP A 259 -16.40 3.63 -0.76
C ASP A 259 -17.02 2.23 -0.68
N PHE A 260 -16.23 1.24 -0.29
CA PHE A 260 -16.68 -0.14 0.00
C PHE A 260 -16.42 -0.51 1.45
N VAL A 261 -16.97 -1.67 1.86
CA VAL A 261 -16.65 -2.31 3.14
C VAL A 261 -16.34 -3.78 2.87
N SER A 262 -15.18 -4.24 3.36
CA SER A 262 -14.76 -5.64 3.24
C SER A 262 -14.08 -6.12 4.53
N CYS A 263 -14.16 -7.42 4.77
CA CYS A 263 -13.54 -8.08 5.92
C CYS A 263 -13.12 -9.49 5.49
N ASP A 264 -11.88 -9.85 5.74
CA ASP A 264 -11.40 -11.20 5.48
C ASP A 264 -11.75 -12.13 6.63
N GLU A 265 -11.34 -11.76 7.86
CA GLU A 265 -11.72 -12.43 9.10
C GLU A 265 -11.95 -11.41 10.23
N MET A 266 -12.83 -11.75 11.14
CA MET A 266 -13.09 -11.03 12.39
C MET A 266 -12.97 -12.01 13.54
N GLU A 267 -11.87 -11.92 14.26
CA GLU A 267 -11.58 -12.83 15.36
C GLU A 267 -11.81 -12.17 16.72
N PHE A 268 -12.38 -12.93 17.65
CA PHE A 268 -12.69 -12.47 19.00
C PHE A 268 -11.95 -13.32 20.01
N TYR A 269 -11.39 -12.71 21.05
CA TYR A 269 -10.52 -13.38 21.99
C TYR A 269 -10.80 -13.03 23.45
N LYS A 270 -10.62 -14.04 24.28
CA LYS A 270 -10.40 -13.90 25.72
C LYS A 270 -8.90 -14.05 25.98
N THR A 271 -8.34 -13.11 26.71
CA THR A 271 -6.94 -13.14 27.13
C THR A 271 -6.68 -14.32 28.04
N ASN A 272 -5.70 -15.13 27.69
CA ASN A 272 -5.22 -16.18 28.57
C ASN A 272 -4.31 -15.54 29.65
N THR A 273 -4.79 -15.43 30.85
CA THR A 273 -4.01 -14.88 31.98
C THR A 273 -3.03 -15.87 32.57
N ASP A 274 -3.15 -17.16 32.23
CA ASP A 274 -2.27 -18.22 32.72
C ASP A 274 -1.08 -18.48 31.77
N LYS A 275 -0.34 -17.39 31.46
CA LYS A 275 0.88 -17.48 30.64
C LYS A 275 2.03 -18.01 31.49
N THR A 276 2.06 -19.31 31.68
CA THR A 276 3.06 -20.02 32.49
C THR A 276 4.46 -19.86 31.91
N LEU A 277 4.60 -19.95 30.57
CA LEU A 277 5.86 -19.77 29.89
C LEU A 277 6.44 -18.37 30.12
N ASP A 278 5.65 -17.31 29.90
CA ASP A 278 6.12 -15.94 30.14
C ASP A 278 6.62 -15.76 31.58
N LYS A 279 5.88 -16.27 32.55
CA LYS A 279 6.29 -16.23 33.98
C LYS A 279 7.59 -16.98 34.23
N GLN A 280 7.76 -18.15 33.63
CA GLN A 280 9.02 -18.94 33.73
C GLN A 280 10.20 -18.18 33.13
N LEU A 281 10.06 -17.61 31.92
CA LEU A 281 11.10 -16.82 31.27
C LEU A 281 11.53 -15.64 32.12
N LEU A 282 10.57 -14.94 32.70
CA LEU A 282 10.84 -13.79 33.57
C LEU A 282 11.47 -14.17 34.92
N THR A 283 11.63 -15.45 35.29
CA THR A 283 12.46 -15.85 36.43
C THR A 283 13.96 -15.78 36.11
N VAL A 284 14.31 -15.90 34.83
CA VAL A 284 15.69 -15.94 34.33
C VAL A 284 16.10 -14.65 33.63
N PHE A 285 15.27 -14.15 32.73
CA PHE A 285 15.58 -13.00 31.90
C PHE A 285 15.06 -11.68 32.50
N THR A 286 15.73 -10.59 32.16
CA THR A 286 15.33 -9.23 32.60
C THR A 286 14.01 -8.76 32.02
N ASP A 287 13.73 -9.15 30.79
CA ASP A 287 12.47 -8.91 30.08
C ASP A 287 12.08 -10.11 29.20
N ILE A 288 10.88 -10.06 28.65
CA ILE A 288 10.30 -11.16 27.85
C ILE A 288 11.00 -11.35 26.51
N THR A 289 11.80 -10.41 26.03
CA THR A 289 12.58 -10.57 24.80
C THR A 289 13.79 -11.50 24.98
N CYS A 290 14.07 -11.95 26.20
CA CYS A 290 15.12 -12.93 26.53
C CYS A 290 16.51 -12.55 26.01
N THR A 291 16.85 -11.26 26.06
CA THR A 291 18.13 -10.76 25.52
C THR A 291 19.18 -10.53 26.61
N GLU A 292 18.75 -10.48 27.86
CA GLU A 292 19.63 -10.28 29.03
C GLU A 292 19.19 -11.17 30.19
N ILE A 293 20.14 -11.73 30.91
CA ILE A 293 19.91 -12.55 32.11
C ILE A 293 20.05 -11.71 33.37
N LYS A 294 19.20 -11.96 34.36
CA LYS A 294 19.31 -11.35 35.69
C LYS A 294 20.60 -11.73 36.40
N ASN A 295 21.23 -10.80 37.09
CA ASN A 295 22.52 -10.98 37.71
C ASN A 295 22.59 -12.11 38.78
N SER A 296 21.47 -12.51 39.37
CA SER A 296 21.39 -13.50 40.44
C SER A 296 20.87 -14.87 39.98
N VAL A 297 20.81 -15.15 38.69
CA VAL A 297 20.25 -16.40 38.15
C VAL A 297 21.25 -17.53 38.35
N THR A 298 20.77 -18.67 38.92
CA THR A 298 21.55 -19.89 39.07
C THR A 298 21.44 -20.79 37.84
N ASN A 299 22.35 -21.72 37.69
CA ASN A 299 22.32 -22.69 36.60
C ASN A 299 21.06 -23.59 36.66
N GLU A 300 20.62 -23.93 37.88
CA GLU A 300 19.42 -24.73 38.12
C GLU A 300 18.18 -24.02 37.60
N GLN A 301 18.09 -22.68 37.77
CA GLN A 301 17.01 -21.88 37.26
C GLN A 301 17.00 -21.84 35.73
N ILE A 302 18.17 -21.76 35.10
CA ILE A 302 18.30 -21.83 33.63
C ILE A 302 17.83 -23.22 33.16
N GLN A 303 18.30 -24.29 33.80
CA GLN A 303 17.96 -25.66 33.40
C GLN A 303 16.47 -26.02 33.66
N ALA A 304 15.76 -25.24 34.46
CA ALA A 304 14.33 -25.39 34.67
C ALA A 304 13.45 -24.81 33.55
N LEU A 305 14.04 -24.01 32.64
CA LEU A 305 13.34 -23.51 31.46
C LEU A 305 13.08 -24.65 30.44
N PRO A 306 12.12 -24.48 29.50
CA PRO A 306 12.04 -25.37 28.34
C PRO A 306 13.37 -25.41 27.58
N ASP A 307 13.74 -26.58 27.05
CA ASP A 307 15.05 -26.82 26.38
C ASP A 307 15.42 -25.79 25.33
N TYR A 308 14.41 -25.27 24.60
CA TYR A 308 14.59 -24.20 23.62
C TYR A 308 15.15 -22.93 24.25
N PHE A 309 14.62 -22.50 25.39
CA PHE A 309 15.03 -21.29 26.10
C PHE A 309 16.27 -21.48 26.95
N VAL A 310 16.59 -22.73 27.40
CA VAL A 310 17.86 -23.05 28.01
C VAL A 310 19.01 -22.67 27.10
N ARG A 311 18.95 -23.08 25.84
CA ARG A 311 19.98 -22.74 24.83
C ARG A 311 20.15 -21.25 24.62
N ILE A 312 19.04 -20.47 24.60
CA ILE A 312 19.10 -19.02 24.50
C ILE A 312 19.72 -18.42 25.76
N ALA A 313 19.32 -18.88 26.96
CA ALA A 313 19.85 -18.39 28.21
C ALA A 313 21.36 -18.67 28.33
N GLU A 314 21.82 -19.86 27.98
CA GLU A 314 23.25 -20.21 27.96
C GLU A 314 24.03 -19.35 26.95
N ALA A 315 23.50 -19.17 25.73
CA ALA A 315 24.16 -18.36 24.73
C ALA A 315 24.26 -16.87 25.14
N VAL A 316 23.26 -16.34 25.82
CA VAL A 316 23.27 -14.97 26.37
C VAL A 316 24.25 -14.87 27.55
N ARG A 317 24.19 -15.82 28.53
CA ARG A 317 25.05 -15.83 29.70
C ARG A 317 26.53 -15.94 29.32
N ASP A 318 26.87 -16.85 28.43
CA ASP A 318 28.24 -17.17 28.05
C ASP A 318 28.75 -16.26 26.92
N ASN A 319 27.91 -15.31 26.45
CA ASN A 319 28.18 -14.40 25.31
C ASN A 319 28.63 -15.17 24.05
N THR A 320 28.01 -16.31 23.81
CA THR A 320 28.28 -17.19 22.66
C THR A 320 27.23 -17.04 21.54
N TYR A 321 26.30 -16.12 21.69
CA TYR A 321 25.35 -15.82 20.63
C TYR A 321 26.10 -15.32 19.39
N ASP A 322 25.98 -15.99 18.26
CA ASP A 322 26.69 -15.62 17.03
C ASP A 322 26.37 -14.17 16.66
N LYS A 323 27.41 -13.40 16.29
CA LYS A 323 27.25 -11.97 16.02
C LYS A 323 26.34 -11.66 14.82
N TRP A 324 26.43 -12.48 13.76
CA TRP A 324 25.58 -12.37 12.58
C TRP A 324 24.12 -12.67 12.90
N GLU A 325 23.89 -13.76 13.64
CA GLU A 325 22.56 -14.13 14.10
C GLU A 325 21.98 -13.05 15.01
N LYS A 326 22.75 -12.58 16.00
CA LYS A 326 22.32 -11.58 16.97
C LYS A 326 21.93 -10.25 16.33
N GLU A 327 22.68 -9.81 15.29
CA GLU A 327 22.47 -8.53 14.60
C GLU A 327 21.07 -8.41 14.01
N PHE A 328 20.51 -9.51 13.48
CA PHE A 328 19.21 -9.50 12.82
C PHE A 328 18.10 -10.13 13.66
N ARG A 329 18.42 -10.98 14.63
CA ARG A 329 17.42 -11.61 15.49
C ARG A 329 16.94 -10.73 16.62
N ILE A 330 17.77 -9.82 17.13
CA ILE A 330 17.47 -8.94 18.25
C ILE A 330 17.51 -7.51 17.74
N ARG A 331 16.33 -6.91 17.53
CA ARG A 331 16.24 -5.56 16.98
C ARG A 331 15.16 -4.72 17.67
N SER A 332 15.35 -3.40 17.62
CA SER A 332 14.32 -2.43 17.94
C SER A 332 13.73 -1.89 16.63
N TYR A 333 12.43 -1.97 16.48
CA TYR A 333 11.71 -1.56 15.29
C TYR A 333 11.07 -0.19 15.51
N GLU A 334 11.37 0.73 14.60
CA GLU A 334 10.90 2.12 14.68
C GLU A 334 9.45 2.24 14.21
N PRO A 335 8.69 3.22 14.75
CA PRO A 335 7.39 3.57 14.22
C PRO A 335 7.50 4.29 12.89
N TYR A 336 6.56 4.00 11.99
CA TYR A 336 6.38 4.69 10.72
C TYR A 336 4.98 5.29 10.63
N SER A 337 4.82 6.32 9.79
CA SER A 337 3.54 7.01 9.65
C SER A 337 2.50 6.13 8.94
N ASN A 338 1.22 6.42 9.17
CA ASN A 338 0.14 5.76 8.44
C ASN A 338 0.11 6.23 6.98
N ILE A 339 0.39 5.30 6.06
CA ILE A 339 0.58 5.61 4.64
C ILE A 339 -0.70 6.03 3.92
N ALA A 340 -1.86 5.47 4.29
CA ALA A 340 -3.13 5.83 3.65
C ALA A 340 -3.51 7.28 3.98
N GLU A 341 -3.48 7.63 5.27
CA GLU A 341 -3.77 8.97 5.75
C GLU A 341 -2.86 10.03 5.12
N TRP A 342 -1.56 9.71 4.98
CA TRP A 342 -0.62 10.67 4.41
C TRP A 342 -0.66 10.71 2.89
N ALA A 343 -0.98 9.62 2.22
CA ALA A 343 -1.24 9.63 0.78
C ALA A 343 -2.39 10.58 0.44
N ASP A 344 -3.49 10.53 1.21
CA ASP A 344 -4.61 11.45 1.05
C ASP A 344 -4.21 12.91 1.30
N LYS A 345 -3.54 13.18 2.43
CA LYS A 345 -3.11 14.55 2.80
C LYS A 345 -2.13 15.16 1.80
N LEU A 346 -1.22 14.36 1.25
CA LEU A 346 -0.19 14.81 0.33
C LEU A 346 -0.62 14.67 -1.13
N MET A 347 -1.75 14.03 -1.42
CA MET A 347 -2.19 13.64 -2.75
C MET A 347 -1.08 12.91 -3.51
N THR A 348 -0.67 11.76 -2.95
CA THR A 348 0.31 10.85 -3.55
C THR A 348 -0.30 9.46 -3.67
N LYS A 349 0.34 8.55 -4.40
CA LYS A 349 0.11 7.12 -4.17
C LYS A 349 0.63 6.74 -2.79
N LYS A 350 0.15 5.60 -2.27
CA LYS A 350 0.61 5.06 -0.99
C LYS A 350 2.08 4.61 -1.11
N TYR A 351 2.91 5.05 -0.17
CA TYR A 351 4.26 4.50 -0.01
C TYR A 351 4.16 3.09 0.56
N SER A 352 5.28 2.45 0.93
CA SER A 352 5.23 1.13 1.54
C SER A 352 4.92 1.20 3.04
N ASP A 353 4.27 0.15 3.57
CA ASP A 353 4.16 -0.15 4.99
C ASP A 353 5.21 -1.18 5.47
N LEU A 354 6.11 -1.59 4.58
CA LEU A 354 7.18 -2.55 4.84
C LEU A 354 8.51 -1.88 5.22
N ASP A 355 8.45 -0.82 6.01
CA ASP A 355 9.63 0.00 6.36
C ASP A 355 10.63 -0.70 7.29
N ASN A 356 10.19 -1.79 7.98
CA ASN A 356 10.99 -2.50 8.98
C ASN A 356 11.35 -3.93 8.54
N PRO A 357 12.37 -4.12 7.68
CA PRO A 357 12.86 -5.46 7.35
C PRO A 357 13.46 -6.15 8.57
N THR A 358 13.21 -7.46 8.73
CA THR A 358 13.84 -8.24 9.80
C THR A 358 15.19 -8.82 9.37
N GLY A 359 15.40 -9.02 8.08
CA GLY A 359 16.52 -9.76 7.54
C GLY A 359 16.42 -11.27 7.78
N ILE A 360 15.22 -11.78 8.08
CA ILE A 360 14.95 -13.18 8.32
C ILE A 360 14.00 -13.70 7.26
N SER A 361 14.35 -14.83 6.64
CA SER A 361 13.52 -15.56 5.68
C SER A 361 12.95 -16.82 6.32
N VAL A 362 11.77 -17.22 5.84
CA VAL A 362 11.00 -18.38 6.30
C VAL A 362 10.50 -19.21 5.13
N LYS A 363 10.08 -20.44 5.41
CA LYS A 363 9.40 -21.30 4.46
C LYS A 363 7.95 -21.56 4.89
N ALA A 364 7.11 -21.89 3.94
CA ALA A 364 5.76 -22.35 4.24
C ALA A 364 5.79 -23.55 5.19
N GLY A 365 5.01 -23.50 6.25
CA GLY A 365 4.95 -24.52 7.29
C GLY A 365 5.98 -24.36 8.41
N ASP A 366 6.89 -23.39 8.35
CA ASP A 366 7.79 -23.11 9.46
C ASP A 366 7.01 -22.60 10.67
N ASP A 367 7.25 -23.20 11.84
CA ASP A 367 6.84 -22.66 13.13
C ASP A 367 7.96 -21.75 13.67
N ILE A 368 7.70 -20.48 13.87
CA ILE A 368 8.66 -19.52 14.41
C ILE A 368 8.20 -18.95 15.76
N ILE A 369 9.17 -18.67 16.62
CA ILE A 369 8.95 -17.96 17.88
C ILE A 369 9.33 -16.50 17.69
N VAL A 370 8.47 -15.61 18.17
CA VAL A 370 8.71 -14.16 18.16
C VAL A 370 8.46 -13.63 19.57
N LEU A 371 9.50 -13.12 20.20
CA LEU A 371 9.46 -12.53 21.54
C LEU A 371 9.31 -11.02 21.39
N VAL A 372 8.19 -10.48 21.82
CA VAL A 372 7.83 -9.08 21.65
C VAL A 372 7.83 -8.37 22.99
N GLY A 373 8.58 -7.29 23.08
CA GLY A 373 8.62 -6.42 24.24
C GLY A 373 7.32 -5.62 24.42
N ASP A 374 7.40 -4.55 25.20
CA ASP A 374 6.27 -3.63 25.39
C ASP A 374 5.92 -2.96 24.06
N THR A 375 4.68 -3.08 23.61
CA THR A 375 4.17 -2.41 22.41
C THR A 375 3.61 -1.01 22.70
N TYR A 376 3.61 -0.57 23.94
CA TYR A 376 3.04 0.71 24.37
C TYR A 376 1.58 0.92 23.92
N GLY A 377 0.84 -0.19 23.78
CA GLY A 377 -0.53 -0.18 23.28
C GLY A 377 -0.67 -0.05 21.75
N GLN A 378 0.43 -0.09 21.01
CA GLN A 378 0.43 -0.03 19.56
C GLN A 378 0.06 -1.38 18.93
N ASN A 379 -0.58 -1.34 17.76
CA ASN A 379 -0.83 -2.50 16.93
C ASN A 379 0.43 -2.84 16.14
N ILE A 380 0.98 -4.02 16.38
CA ILE A 380 2.17 -4.51 15.70
C ILE A 380 1.81 -5.81 14.99
N SER A 381 2.25 -5.94 13.76
CA SER A 381 2.10 -7.18 13.01
C SER A 381 3.38 -7.54 12.27
N MET A 382 3.42 -8.74 11.75
CA MET A 382 4.52 -9.25 10.93
C MET A 382 3.96 -9.74 9.61
N GLN A 383 4.55 -9.33 8.51
CA GLN A 383 4.19 -9.79 7.18
C GLN A 383 5.32 -10.59 6.55
N CYS A 384 4.96 -11.67 5.88
CA CYS A 384 5.84 -12.40 4.97
C CYS A 384 5.58 -11.92 3.54
N ILE A 385 6.62 -11.45 2.84
CA ILE A 385 6.51 -11.20 1.40
C ILE A 385 6.61 -12.52 0.66
N TRP A 386 5.53 -12.92 -0.01
CA TRP A 386 5.51 -14.15 -0.79
C TRP A 386 6.30 -14.02 -2.09
N GLU A 387 7.00 -15.09 -2.39
CA GLU A 387 7.67 -15.30 -3.65
C GLU A 387 6.93 -16.36 -4.45
N THR A 388 6.25 -15.95 -5.52
CA THR A 388 5.51 -16.86 -6.39
C THR A 388 6.05 -16.81 -7.81
N GLY A 389 6.71 -17.89 -8.24
CA GLY A 389 7.19 -18.02 -9.63
C GLY A 389 8.18 -16.93 -10.04
N THR A 390 7.86 -16.17 -11.08
CA THR A 390 8.70 -15.11 -11.64
C THR A 390 8.47 -13.74 -11.02
N GLU A 391 7.41 -13.61 -10.22
CA GLU A 391 7.03 -12.37 -9.52
C GLU A 391 6.88 -12.66 -8.04
N TYR A 392 7.16 -11.69 -7.19
CA TYR A 392 6.72 -11.76 -5.82
C TYR A 392 5.48 -10.88 -5.63
N LYS A 393 4.61 -11.29 -4.73
CA LYS A 393 3.47 -10.49 -4.32
C LYS A 393 3.73 -9.97 -2.92
N GLN A 394 3.72 -8.67 -2.82
CA GLN A 394 3.48 -8.01 -1.56
C GLN A 394 2.01 -8.22 -1.26
N THR A 395 1.68 -9.26 -0.49
CA THR A 395 0.31 -9.41 -0.06
C THR A 395 0.16 -8.76 1.29
N ALA A 396 -0.62 -7.72 1.35
CA ALA A 396 -1.09 -7.15 2.58
C ALA A 396 -2.33 -7.87 3.09
N SER A 397 -2.65 -9.04 2.54
CA SER A 397 -3.83 -9.79 2.97
C SER A 397 -3.58 -10.46 4.32
N SER A 398 -4.64 -10.59 5.08
CA SER A 398 -4.65 -11.04 6.46
C SER A 398 -4.07 -12.44 6.68
N GLY A 399 -4.07 -13.31 5.68
CA GLY A 399 -3.52 -14.65 5.78
C GLY A 399 -2.00 -14.71 5.95
N ASP A 400 -1.28 -13.65 5.54
CA ASP A 400 0.17 -13.54 5.62
C ASP A 400 0.64 -12.50 6.60
N VAL A 401 -0.30 -11.82 7.23
CA VAL A 401 -0.03 -10.82 8.23
C VAL A 401 -0.41 -11.40 9.59
N TYR A 402 0.57 -11.52 10.45
CA TYR A 402 0.46 -12.13 11.77
C TYR A 402 0.45 -11.02 12.83
N MET A 403 -0.64 -10.90 13.59
CA MET A 403 -0.69 -9.96 14.72
C MET A 403 0.32 -10.40 15.78
N LEU A 404 1.10 -9.45 16.30
CA LEU A 404 2.05 -9.66 17.37
C LEU A 404 1.52 -9.06 18.68
N ASN A 405 1.44 -9.90 19.70
CA ASN A 405 1.11 -9.47 21.06
C ASN A 405 2.40 -9.36 21.91
N PRO A 406 2.43 -8.49 22.93
CA PRO A 406 3.51 -8.51 23.91
C PRO A 406 3.68 -9.91 24.52
N GLY A 407 4.92 -10.39 24.67
CA GLY A 407 5.22 -11.73 25.18
C GLY A 407 5.68 -12.69 24.10
N VAL A 408 5.47 -13.97 24.32
CA VAL A 408 5.85 -15.04 23.39
C VAL A 408 4.77 -15.27 22.37
N ASN A 409 5.12 -15.12 21.08
CA ASN A 409 4.24 -15.46 19.96
C ASN A 409 4.82 -16.68 19.23
N LYS A 410 3.96 -17.65 18.90
CA LYS A 410 4.29 -18.75 18.00
C LYS A 410 3.47 -18.59 16.73
N LEU A 411 4.15 -18.51 15.59
CA LEU A 411 3.53 -18.28 14.28
C LEU A 411 3.86 -19.44 13.36
N THR A 412 2.84 -19.97 12.66
CA THR A 412 3.04 -20.95 11.59
C THR A 412 2.98 -20.21 10.25
N MET A 413 4.07 -20.23 9.49
CA MET A 413 4.18 -19.49 8.24
C MET A 413 3.37 -20.12 7.12
N LYS A 414 2.52 -19.34 6.45
CA LYS A 414 1.73 -19.80 5.30
C LYS A 414 2.51 -19.77 4.00
N GLY A 415 3.43 -18.83 3.83
CA GLY A 415 4.22 -18.62 2.62
C GLY A 415 5.73 -18.66 2.86
N GLU A 416 6.48 -18.77 1.76
CA GLU A 416 7.94 -18.63 1.74
C GLU A 416 8.31 -17.20 1.37
N GLY A 417 9.25 -16.58 2.12
CA GLY A 417 9.72 -15.24 1.84
C GLY A 417 10.46 -14.60 3.02
N GLN A 418 10.66 -13.29 2.95
CA GLN A 418 11.26 -12.50 4.02
C GLN A 418 10.19 -11.84 4.90
N LEU A 419 10.52 -11.71 6.17
CA LEU A 419 9.65 -11.13 7.19
C LEU A 419 9.92 -9.64 7.36
N PHE A 420 8.84 -8.89 7.49
CA PHE A 420 8.84 -7.46 7.82
C PHE A 420 7.95 -7.22 9.04
N VAL A 421 8.36 -6.33 9.92
CA VAL A 421 7.51 -5.86 11.03
C VAL A 421 6.73 -4.65 10.56
N MET A 422 5.42 -4.72 10.64
CA MET A 422 4.52 -3.61 10.30
C MET A 422 4.22 -2.84 11.59
N TYR A 423 4.69 -1.60 11.64
CA TYR A 423 4.48 -0.70 12.75
C TYR A 423 4.17 0.70 12.24
N ASN A 424 2.90 0.94 11.93
CA ASN A 424 2.41 2.22 11.41
C ASN A 424 1.53 2.90 12.46
N THR A 425 1.85 4.15 12.79
CA THR A 425 1.14 4.94 13.80
C THR A 425 1.33 6.43 13.56
N GLU A 426 0.65 7.25 14.36
CA GLU A 426 0.90 8.68 14.40
C GLU A 426 2.22 8.97 15.12
N LEU A 427 3.22 9.48 14.40
CA LEU A 427 4.59 9.70 14.91
C LEU A 427 4.66 10.72 16.04
N THR A 428 3.69 11.64 16.11
CA THR A 428 3.61 12.65 17.19
C THR A 428 3.06 12.09 18.49
N SER A 429 2.54 10.86 18.50
CA SER A 429 2.06 10.20 19.71
C SER A 429 3.22 9.89 20.66
N ASN A 430 2.99 10.08 21.96
CA ASN A 430 3.96 9.72 23.00
C ASN A 430 4.13 8.20 23.19
N THR A 431 3.27 7.40 22.58
CA THR A 431 3.34 5.93 22.53
C THR A 431 4.05 5.40 21.30
N ALA A 432 4.37 6.27 20.32
CA ALA A 432 5.16 5.93 19.13
C ALA A 432 6.66 5.77 19.52
N LYS A 433 7.00 4.64 20.11
CA LYS A 433 8.34 4.32 20.58
C LYS A 433 8.87 3.07 19.92
N PRO A 434 10.19 2.94 19.73
CA PRO A 434 10.79 1.72 19.22
C PRO A 434 10.40 0.49 20.05
N ILE A 435 10.06 -0.60 19.36
CA ILE A 435 9.61 -1.85 19.98
C ILE A 435 10.69 -2.92 19.79
N LYS A 436 11.17 -3.46 20.90
CA LYS A 436 12.18 -4.52 20.89
C LYS A 436 11.53 -5.86 20.57
N ILE A 437 12.03 -6.52 19.55
CA ILE A 437 11.61 -7.87 19.13
C ILE A 437 12.84 -8.76 19.03
N HIS A 438 12.70 -9.99 19.52
CA HIS A 438 13.69 -11.05 19.34
C HIS A 438 13.03 -12.23 18.61
N ILE A 439 13.60 -12.61 17.47
CA ILE A 439 13.23 -13.82 16.71
C ILE A 439 14.34 -14.84 16.95
N PRO A 440 14.22 -15.73 17.95
CA PRO A 440 15.35 -16.53 18.43
C PRO A 440 15.89 -17.54 17.42
N LEU A 441 17.06 -18.11 17.74
CA LEU A 441 17.68 -19.20 17.01
C LEU A 441 16.68 -20.36 16.78
N GLY A 442 16.65 -20.90 15.58
CA GLY A 442 15.69 -21.92 15.17
C GLY A 442 14.39 -21.38 14.60
N SER A 443 14.17 -20.06 14.63
CA SER A 443 13.02 -19.38 14.02
C SER A 443 13.46 -18.68 12.74
N GLY A 444 13.20 -19.30 11.57
CA GLY A 444 13.63 -18.81 10.26
C GLY A 444 15.17 -18.78 10.09
N THR A 445 15.60 -18.30 8.93
CA THR A 445 17.03 -18.21 8.53
C THR A 445 17.43 -16.73 8.39
N VAL A 446 18.54 -16.33 9.01
CA VAL A 446 19.08 -14.98 8.88
C VAL A 446 19.67 -14.81 7.48
N ASN A 447 19.09 -13.89 6.74
CA ASN A 447 19.53 -13.43 5.42
C ASN A 447 20.27 -12.09 5.53
N GLY A 448 19.95 -11.30 6.54
CA GLY A 448 20.43 -9.95 6.70
C GLY A 448 19.83 -8.96 5.70
N PHE A 449 20.10 -7.69 5.91
CA PHE A 449 19.80 -6.59 4.99
C PHE A 449 20.78 -5.45 5.24
N PHE A 450 20.92 -4.56 4.27
CA PHE A 450 21.72 -3.35 4.44
C PHE A 450 20.82 -2.18 4.85
N ASP A 451 21.24 -1.45 5.87
CA ASP A 451 20.59 -0.22 6.34
C ASP A 451 21.63 0.91 6.33
N LEU A 452 21.39 1.93 5.52
CA LEU A 452 22.30 3.06 5.40
C LEU A 452 22.56 3.76 6.75
N LYS A 453 21.55 3.84 7.61
CA LYS A 453 21.63 4.48 8.93
C LYS A 453 22.57 3.72 9.89
N GLU A 454 22.56 2.38 9.82
CA GLU A 454 23.31 1.51 10.73
C GLU A 454 24.67 1.10 10.18
N HIS A 455 24.70 0.66 8.92
CA HIS A 455 25.86 -0.01 8.33
C HIS A 455 26.86 0.92 7.68
N LYS A 456 26.42 2.00 7.09
CA LYS A 456 27.17 3.21 6.64
C LYS A 456 28.35 3.01 5.67
N THR A 457 28.76 1.78 5.34
CA THR A 457 29.93 1.53 4.48
C THR A 457 29.69 0.49 3.41
N ASP A 458 30.38 0.61 2.29
CA ASP A 458 30.36 -0.37 1.21
C ASP A 458 30.96 -1.72 1.61
N GLU A 459 31.95 -1.74 2.50
CA GLU A 459 32.54 -3.00 3.02
C GLU A 459 31.50 -3.79 3.83
N LYS A 460 30.71 -3.10 4.67
CA LYS A 460 29.65 -3.77 5.43
C LYS A 460 28.54 -4.26 4.49
N TYR A 461 28.15 -3.48 3.49
CA TYR A 461 27.22 -3.93 2.47
C TYR A 461 27.71 -5.21 1.78
N ALA A 462 28.97 -5.23 1.31
CA ALA A 462 29.55 -6.39 0.63
C ALA A 462 29.60 -7.62 1.55
N GLU A 463 29.93 -7.45 2.83
CA GLU A 463 29.87 -8.53 3.83
C GLU A 463 28.45 -9.10 3.94
N LEU A 464 27.46 -8.23 4.11
CA LEU A 464 26.05 -8.61 4.27
C LEU A 464 25.51 -9.32 3.03
N LEU A 465 25.72 -8.73 1.85
CA LEU A 465 25.29 -9.31 0.58
C LEU A 465 25.93 -10.68 0.31
N LYS A 466 27.20 -10.84 0.66
CA LYS A 466 27.91 -12.12 0.50
C LYS A 466 27.35 -13.21 1.42
N LYS A 467 27.01 -12.87 2.65
CA LYS A 467 26.44 -13.81 3.64
C LYS A 467 24.98 -14.15 3.35
N SER A 468 24.24 -13.27 2.69
CA SER A 468 22.85 -13.50 2.35
C SER A 468 22.70 -14.72 1.43
N THR A 469 21.58 -15.44 1.56
CA THR A 469 21.31 -16.66 0.76
C THR A 469 19.97 -16.59 0.04
N HIS A 470 19.09 -15.67 0.43
CA HIS A 470 17.78 -15.52 -0.13
C HIS A 470 17.84 -14.95 -1.56
N LYS A 471 16.81 -15.20 -2.38
CA LYS A 471 16.71 -14.72 -3.78
C LYS A 471 16.76 -13.19 -3.87
N TYR A 472 16.16 -12.49 -2.92
CA TYR A 472 16.14 -11.03 -2.83
C TYR A 472 16.95 -10.54 -1.64
N PHE A 473 17.51 -9.35 -1.77
CA PHE A 473 18.23 -8.67 -0.71
C PHE A 473 17.68 -7.26 -0.54
N CYS A 474 17.41 -6.88 0.72
CA CYS A 474 16.86 -5.59 1.07
C CYS A 474 17.98 -4.58 1.34
N ILE A 475 17.84 -3.37 0.79
CA ILE A 475 18.75 -2.24 1.00
C ILE A 475 17.88 -1.05 1.38
N ARG A 476 17.98 -0.59 2.63
CA ARG A 476 17.22 0.54 3.16
C ARG A 476 18.05 1.81 3.13
N GLY A 477 17.64 2.81 2.34
CA GLY A 477 18.16 4.17 2.34
C GLY A 477 17.46 5.07 3.36
N GLU A 478 17.43 6.38 3.10
CA GLU A 478 16.70 7.36 3.90
C GLU A 478 15.28 7.60 3.42
N LYS A 479 15.03 7.45 2.11
CA LYS A 479 13.75 7.74 1.45
C LYS A 479 13.27 6.62 0.55
N ILE A 480 14.17 5.76 0.10
CA ILE A 480 13.88 4.62 -0.77
C ILE A 480 14.44 3.34 -0.19
N MET A 481 13.73 2.25 -0.41
CA MET A 481 14.16 0.90 -0.05
C MET A 481 14.17 0.05 -1.30
N PHE A 482 15.30 -0.64 -1.56
CA PHE A 482 15.44 -1.61 -2.64
C PHE A 482 15.21 -3.02 -2.11
N TYR A 483 14.33 -3.78 -2.76
CA TYR A 483 14.15 -5.20 -2.56
C TYR A 483 14.45 -5.91 -3.89
N PHE A 484 15.74 -6.11 -4.14
CA PHE A 484 16.24 -6.48 -5.45
C PHE A 484 16.84 -7.88 -5.49
N HIS A 485 16.84 -8.49 -6.68
CA HIS A 485 17.47 -9.78 -6.94
C HIS A 485 18.92 -9.76 -6.47
N ARG A 486 19.22 -10.58 -5.46
CA ARG A 486 20.57 -10.72 -4.91
C ARG A 486 21.65 -11.01 -5.97
N ASN A 487 21.35 -11.92 -6.91
CA ASN A 487 22.33 -12.26 -7.95
C ASN A 487 22.64 -11.06 -8.85
N LYS A 488 21.69 -10.16 -9.08
CA LYS A 488 21.92 -8.94 -9.85
C LYS A 488 22.69 -7.89 -9.06
N LEU A 489 22.47 -7.81 -7.76
CA LEU A 489 23.31 -6.98 -6.89
C LEU A 489 24.77 -7.48 -6.87
N LEU A 490 24.98 -8.81 -6.78
CA LEU A 490 26.31 -9.42 -6.90
C LEU A 490 26.95 -9.21 -8.28
N GLU A 491 26.16 -9.13 -9.33
CA GLU A 491 26.63 -8.88 -10.70
C GLU A 491 27.05 -7.42 -10.92
N TYR A 492 26.24 -6.45 -10.48
CA TYR A 492 26.42 -5.05 -10.85
C TYR A 492 27.08 -4.20 -9.75
N VAL A 493 26.73 -4.42 -8.50
CA VAL A 493 27.18 -3.62 -7.36
C VAL A 493 27.66 -4.48 -6.20
N PRO A 494 28.57 -5.44 -6.41
CA PRO A 494 28.95 -6.40 -5.36
C PRO A 494 29.61 -5.75 -4.13
N ASN A 495 30.24 -4.58 -4.29
CA ASN A 495 31.06 -3.94 -3.28
C ASN A 495 30.81 -2.44 -3.11
N ASN A 496 29.80 -1.86 -3.77
CA ASN A 496 29.61 -0.41 -3.85
C ASN A 496 28.12 -0.05 -4.02
N ILE A 497 27.39 0.05 -2.93
CA ILE A 497 25.97 0.43 -2.93
C ILE A 497 25.74 1.87 -2.53
N LEU A 498 26.69 2.49 -1.80
CA LEU A 498 26.48 3.83 -1.23
C LEU A 498 26.20 4.88 -2.29
N SER A 499 26.93 4.84 -3.41
CA SER A 499 26.69 5.78 -4.52
C SER A 499 25.26 5.65 -5.04
N ALA A 500 24.79 4.42 -5.27
CA ALA A 500 23.43 4.17 -5.77
C ALA A 500 22.36 4.61 -4.77
N ILE A 501 22.44 4.17 -3.51
CA ILE A 501 21.39 4.48 -2.54
C ILE A 501 21.30 5.97 -2.25
N HIS A 502 22.43 6.69 -2.14
CA HIS A 502 22.44 8.14 -1.98
C HIS A 502 21.88 8.86 -3.20
N LEU A 503 22.19 8.39 -4.42
CA LEU A 503 21.64 8.98 -5.64
C LEU A 503 20.10 8.88 -5.64
N TRP A 504 19.57 7.71 -5.30
CA TRP A 504 18.12 7.49 -5.30
C TRP A 504 17.41 8.16 -4.14
N ASP A 505 18.01 8.23 -2.95
CA ASP A 505 17.52 9.05 -1.84
C ASP A 505 17.42 10.53 -2.26
N ASN A 506 18.43 11.04 -2.98
CA ASN A 506 18.43 12.39 -3.53
C ASN A 506 17.33 12.57 -4.59
N ILE A 507 17.16 11.62 -5.52
CA ILE A 507 16.11 11.70 -6.55
C ILE A 507 14.74 11.79 -5.91
N VAL A 508 14.43 10.92 -4.94
CA VAL A 508 13.16 11.00 -4.20
C VAL A 508 13.07 12.34 -3.46
N GLY A 509 14.12 12.75 -2.76
CA GLY A 509 14.17 14.00 -2.02
C GLY A 509 13.94 15.24 -2.91
N TRP A 510 14.55 15.30 -4.09
CA TRP A 510 14.32 16.39 -5.04
C TRP A 510 12.88 16.44 -5.57
N GLN A 511 12.25 15.29 -5.81
CA GLN A 511 10.84 15.28 -6.17
C GLN A 511 9.96 15.79 -5.01
N GLN A 512 10.27 15.39 -3.78
CA GLN A 512 9.57 15.88 -2.58
C GLN A 512 9.80 17.40 -2.36
N GLU A 513 11.01 17.91 -2.59
CA GLU A 513 11.33 19.35 -2.62
C GLU A 513 10.42 20.09 -3.61
N LEU A 514 10.28 19.57 -4.83
CA LEU A 514 9.43 20.17 -5.85
C LEU A 514 7.95 20.22 -5.44
N MET A 515 7.50 19.23 -4.69
CA MET A 515 6.13 19.17 -4.14
C MET A 515 5.92 20.09 -2.92
N GLY A 516 7.00 20.58 -2.29
CA GLY A 516 6.93 21.38 -1.06
C GLY A 516 6.36 20.60 0.12
N ILE A 517 6.90 19.42 0.39
CA ILE A 517 6.50 18.59 1.53
C ILE A 517 7.59 18.42 2.58
N ASP A 518 8.61 19.27 2.53
CA ASP A 518 9.77 19.22 3.45
C ASP A 518 9.39 19.54 4.90
N ASP A 519 8.31 20.31 5.10
CA ASP A 519 7.79 20.67 6.42
C ASP A 519 7.14 19.52 7.19
N VAL A 520 6.68 18.48 6.50
CA VAL A 520 6.06 17.29 7.11
C VAL A 520 6.99 16.08 7.16
N ARG A 521 8.07 16.09 6.39
CA ARG A 521 9.09 15.02 6.38
C ARG A 521 10.39 15.45 7.07
N PRO A 522 11.04 14.56 7.85
CA PRO A 522 10.60 13.21 8.25
C PRO A 522 9.77 13.19 9.53
N SER A 523 9.43 14.32 10.11
CA SER A 523 8.85 14.40 11.47
C SER A 523 7.44 13.82 11.60
N GLN A 524 6.67 13.83 10.51
CA GLN A 524 5.30 13.32 10.49
C GLN A 524 5.11 12.21 9.46
N VAL A 525 5.94 12.21 8.39
CA VAL A 525 5.92 11.17 7.34
C VAL A 525 7.34 10.68 7.11
N ASN A 526 7.61 9.42 7.46
CA ASN A 526 8.95 8.83 7.36
C ASN A 526 9.00 7.52 6.54
N ASN A 527 7.90 7.10 5.92
CA ASN A 527 7.86 5.90 5.09
C ASN A 527 8.78 6.01 3.87
N HIS A 528 9.27 4.86 3.42
CA HIS A 528 10.10 4.73 2.24
C HIS A 528 9.27 4.43 0.98
N LEU A 529 9.75 4.86 -0.17
CA LEU A 529 9.36 4.26 -1.43
C LEU A 529 9.97 2.86 -1.53
N PHE A 530 9.18 1.87 -1.89
CA PHE A 530 9.62 0.48 -1.98
C PHE A 530 9.81 0.08 -3.43
N ALA A 531 11.06 -0.09 -3.82
CA ALA A 531 11.43 -0.46 -5.18
C ALA A 531 11.76 -1.96 -5.26
N ILE A 532 11.12 -2.61 -6.22
CA ILE A 532 11.28 -4.04 -6.47
C ILE A 532 11.89 -4.31 -7.84
N SER A 533 12.40 -5.53 -8.02
CA SER A 533 12.98 -5.97 -9.30
C SER A 533 12.26 -7.19 -9.87
N PRO A 534 11.06 -7.03 -10.46
CA PRO A 534 10.33 -8.14 -11.07
C PRO A 534 11.09 -8.73 -12.27
N GLU A 535 10.78 -9.99 -12.58
CA GLU A 535 11.35 -10.68 -13.75
C GLU A 535 10.63 -10.32 -15.07
N GLY A 536 9.42 -9.77 -14.97
CA GLY A 536 8.63 -9.22 -16.08
C GLY A 536 8.38 -7.72 -15.93
N SER A 537 7.72 -7.10 -16.91
CA SER A 537 7.33 -5.69 -16.94
C SER A 537 8.49 -4.71 -16.79
N TYR A 538 8.71 -3.86 -17.80
CA TYR A 538 9.91 -3.04 -17.88
C TYR A 538 10.09 -2.09 -16.68
N MET A 539 9.14 -1.19 -16.48
CA MET A 539 9.03 -0.28 -15.32
C MET A 539 7.55 0.00 -15.06
N TRP A 540 7.20 0.25 -13.82
CA TRP A 540 5.84 0.60 -13.43
C TRP A 540 5.76 1.14 -12.00
N ALA A 541 4.68 1.86 -11.69
CA ALA A 541 4.36 2.33 -10.36
C ALA A 541 2.92 2.00 -9.96
N SER A 542 2.73 1.59 -8.72
CA SER A 542 1.43 1.35 -8.12
C SER A 542 1.40 1.90 -6.70
N ASP A 543 0.27 1.75 -6.01
CA ASP A 543 0.28 1.87 -4.56
C ASP A 543 1.25 0.84 -3.97
N TYR A 544 1.97 1.25 -2.92
CA TYR A 544 2.91 0.48 -2.11
C TYR A 544 4.26 0.16 -2.75
N GLN A 545 4.43 0.21 -4.07
CA GLN A 545 5.68 -0.22 -4.70
C GLN A 545 5.89 0.36 -6.11
N ILE A 546 7.17 0.42 -6.51
CA ILE A 546 7.60 0.70 -7.88
C ILE A 546 8.46 -0.46 -8.38
N GLY A 547 8.31 -0.83 -9.66
CA GLY A 547 8.99 -1.98 -10.26
C GLY A 547 10.00 -1.57 -11.32
N PHE A 548 11.19 -2.18 -11.27
CA PHE A 548 12.23 -2.07 -12.29
C PHE A 548 12.68 -3.46 -12.70
N VAL A 549 12.48 -3.85 -13.95
CA VAL A 549 12.83 -5.20 -14.40
C VAL A 549 14.27 -5.56 -14.00
N TYR A 550 14.44 -6.75 -13.41
CA TYR A 550 15.71 -7.18 -12.80
C TYR A 550 16.92 -7.12 -13.76
N THR A 551 16.69 -7.24 -15.08
CA THR A 551 17.75 -7.14 -16.08
C THR A 551 18.22 -5.72 -16.34
N TYR A 552 17.47 -4.72 -15.86
CA TYR A 552 17.81 -3.30 -16.04
C TYR A 552 18.54 -2.70 -14.84
N LEU A 553 18.71 -3.46 -13.74
CA LEU A 553 19.30 -2.95 -12.49
C LEU A 553 20.70 -2.36 -12.68
N GLY A 554 21.53 -2.89 -13.56
CA GLY A 554 22.85 -2.33 -13.85
C GLY A 554 22.81 -0.91 -14.41
N ASN A 555 21.73 -0.54 -15.12
CA ASN A 555 21.56 0.80 -15.69
C ASN A 555 21.16 1.83 -14.62
N ILE A 556 20.51 1.42 -13.57
CA ILE A 556 19.99 2.34 -12.54
C ILE A 556 20.78 2.33 -11.23
N LEU A 557 21.61 1.31 -10.97
CA LEU A 557 22.44 1.21 -9.78
C LEU A 557 23.89 1.70 -9.98
N LEU A 558 24.39 1.70 -11.20
CA LEU A 558 25.72 2.23 -11.51
C LEU A 558 25.62 3.70 -11.86
N GLU A 559 26.16 4.59 -11.03
CA GLU A 559 26.09 6.04 -11.21
C GLU A 559 26.60 6.45 -12.59
N ASP A 560 27.70 5.88 -13.07
CA ASP A 560 28.22 6.15 -14.42
C ASP A 560 27.20 5.80 -15.52
N ASN A 561 26.42 4.73 -15.37
CA ASN A 561 25.38 4.36 -16.33
C ASN A 561 24.19 5.33 -16.26
N VAL A 562 23.78 5.71 -15.05
CA VAL A 562 22.71 6.70 -14.84
C VAL A 562 23.10 8.03 -15.47
N MET A 563 24.37 8.45 -15.32
CA MET A 563 24.90 9.69 -15.88
C MET A 563 25.24 9.61 -17.37
N ALA A 564 25.32 8.41 -17.96
CA ALA A 564 25.70 8.23 -19.37
C ALA A 564 24.52 8.33 -20.33
N ALA A 565 23.33 7.90 -19.90
CA ALA A 565 22.15 7.86 -20.75
C ALA A 565 20.92 8.45 -20.02
N GLU A 566 20.20 9.31 -20.71
CA GLU A 566 19.04 10.03 -20.18
C GLU A 566 17.97 9.06 -19.65
N ASP A 567 17.66 7.99 -20.37
CA ASP A 567 16.62 7.05 -20.03
C ASP A 567 16.87 6.30 -18.71
N ASN A 568 18.13 6.15 -18.32
CA ASN A 568 18.52 5.48 -17.08
C ASN A 568 18.13 6.27 -15.82
N ALA A 569 17.97 7.58 -15.93
CA ALA A 569 17.42 8.44 -14.87
C ALA A 569 15.96 8.80 -15.13
N TRP A 570 15.59 9.03 -16.40
CA TRP A 570 14.26 9.44 -16.81
C TRP A 570 13.19 8.41 -16.39
N GLY A 571 13.36 7.15 -16.80
CA GLY A 571 12.38 6.09 -16.54
C GLY A 571 12.08 5.92 -15.05
N PRO A 572 13.07 5.66 -14.19
CA PRO A 572 12.83 5.59 -12.75
C PRO A 572 12.23 6.86 -12.15
N ALA A 573 12.66 8.05 -12.59
CA ALA A 573 12.09 9.30 -12.11
C ALA A 573 10.63 9.51 -12.57
N HIS A 574 10.26 8.96 -13.74
CA HIS A 574 8.90 8.90 -14.26
C HIS A 574 8.01 8.00 -13.37
N GLU A 575 8.48 6.82 -12.99
CA GLU A 575 7.72 5.92 -12.11
C GLU A 575 7.56 6.51 -10.70
N ILE A 576 8.61 7.10 -10.14
CA ILE A 576 8.50 7.85 -8.88
C ILE A 576 7.57 9.05 -9.05
N GLY A 577 7.58 9.70 -10.22
CA GLY A 577 6.66 10.77 -10.60
C GLY A 577 5.20 10.35 -10.54
N HIS A 578 4.86 9.13 -10.97
CA HIS A 578 3.51 8.57 -10.81
C HIS A 578 3.07 8.45 -9.35
N VAL A 579 4.00 8.23 -8.42
CA VAL A 579 3.68 8.23 -6.99
C VAL A 579 3.34 9.64 -6.50
N HIS A 580 3.96 10.68 -7.07
CA HIS A 580 3.94 12.05 -6.56
C HIS A 580 2.95 13.00 -7.27
N GLN A 581 2.45 12.64 -8.45
CA GLN A 581 1.76 13.58 -9.35
C GLN A 581 0.29 13.89 -9.02
N ALA A 582 -0.36 13.13 -8.12
CA ALA A 582 -1.82 13.11 -8.03
C ALA A 582 -2.47 14.49 -7.84
N ALA A 583 -1.80 15.43 -7.15
CA ALA A 583 -2.29 16.80 -6.99
C ALA A 583 -2.44 17.54 -8.34
N ILE A 584 -1.54 17.30 -9.29
CA ILE A 584 -1.46 17.98 -10.59
C ILE A 584 -1.86 17.09 -11.76
N ASN A 585 -2.39 15.92 -11.49
CA ASN A 585 -2.81 14.94 -12.50
C ASN A 585 -4.32 14.95 -12.71
N TRP A 586 -4.74 14.72 -13.94
CA TRP A 586 -6.13 14.39 -14.35
C TRP A 586 -6.06 13.52 -15.61
N ALA A 587 -7.14 12.81 -15.93
CA ALA A 587 -7.20 12.04 -17.17
C ALA A 587 -6.94 12.95 -18.38
N SER A 588 -6.09 12.57 -19.30
CA SER A 588 -5.41 13.30 -20.37
C SER A 588 -4.08 13.97 -19.99
N SER A 589 -3.56 13.74 -18.77
CA SER A 589 -2.24 14.23 -18.37
C SER A 589 -1.44 13.23 -17.51
N THR A 590 -1.91 11.99 -17.43
CA THR A 590 -1.33 11.00 -16.52
C THR A 590 0.13 10.65 -16.86
N GLU A 591 0.46 10.56 -18.15
CA GLU A 591 1.82 10.25 -18.61
C GLU A 591 2.69 11.48 -18.86
N SER A 592 2.14 12.67 -18.65
CA SER A 592 2.85 13.93 -18.89
C SER A 592 3.10 14.73 -17.62
N SER A 593 2.18 14.69 -16.65
CA SER A 593 2.35 15.44 -15.40
C SER A 593 3.47 14.84 -14.52
N ASN A 594 3.65 13.51 -14.53
CA ASN A 594 4.79 12.85 -13.90
C ASN A 594 6.14 13.21 -14.56
N ASN A 595 6.16 13.56 -15.83
CA ASN A 595 7.36 13.93 -16.54
C ASN A 595 7.90 15.34 -16.19
N LEU A 596 7.14 16.14 -15.46
CA LEU A 596 7.69 17.30 -14.77
C LEU A 596 8.85 16.87 -13.84
N PHE A 597 8.61 15.81 -13.06
CA PHE A 597 9.61 15.25 -12.14
C PHE A 597 10.79 14.66 -12.91
N SER A 598 10.56 13.96 -14.00
CA SER A 598 11.64 13.40 -14.83
C SER A 598 12.55 14.48 -15.38
N ASN A 599 12.00 15.52 -16.00
CA ASN A 599 12.79 16.66 -16.48
C ASN A 599 13.53 17.37 -15.34
N PHE A 600 12.90 17.52 -14.18
CA PHE A 600 13.51 18.13 -13.01
C PHE A 600 14.70 17.33 -12.48
N ILE A 601 14.59 16.00 -12.43
CA ILE A 601 15.70 15.12 -12.03
C ILE A 601 16.85 15.20 -13.01
N ILE A 602 16.58 15.17 -14.32
CA ILE A 602 17.64 15.36 -15.34
C ILE A 602 18.36 16.69 -15.17
N TYR A 603 17.60 17.76 -14.90
CA TYR A 603 18.18 19.07 -14.60
C TYR A 603 19.08 19.03 -13.34
N LYS A 604 18.61 18.43 -12.24
CA LYS A 604 19.39 18.29 -10.99
C LYS A 604 20.69 17.51 -11.20
N LEU A 605 20.69 16.51 -12.06
CA LEU A 605 21.87 15.72 -12.41
C LEU A 605 22.87 16.51 -13.31
N GLY A 606 22.42 17.56 -14.00
CA GLY A 606 23.27 18.55 -14.67
C GLY A 606 23.97 18.10 -15.95
N LYS A 607 23.70 16.88 -16.47
CA LYS A 607 24.40 16.31 -17.63
C LYS A 607 23.50 15.93 -18.81
N TYR A 608 22.19 15.90 -18.60
CA TYR A 608 21.22 15.43 -19.57
C TYR A 608 20.54 16.59 -20.29
N LYS A 609 19.84 16.24 -21.38
CA LYS A 609 19.00 17.16 -22.13
C LYS A 609 17.55 16.98 -21.72
N SER A 610 16.75 18.05 -21.71
CA SER A 610 15.32 17.93 -21.49
C SER A 610 14.65 17.20 -22.65
N ARG A 611 13.59 16.47 -22.34
CA ARG A 611 12.79 15.73 -23.30
C ARG A 611 11.50 16.50 -23.62
N GLY A 612 10.92 16.22 -24.75
CA GLY A 612 9.62 16.71 -25.19
C GLY A 612 9.65 17.46 -26.52
N ASN A 613 8.49 17.51 -27.14
CA ASN A 613 8.29 18.23 -28.40
C ASN A 613 8.45 19.74 -28.23
N GLY A 614 8.85 20.44 -29.30
CA GLY A 614 8.90 21.89 -29.28
C GLY A 614 7.49 22.52 -29.45
N LEU A 615 7.43 23.83 -29.23
CA LEU A 615 6.21 24.60 -29.37
C LEU A 615 5.59 24.58 -30.79
N GLY A 616 6.36 24.19 -31.80
CA GLY A 616 5.83 23.92 -33.13
C GLY A 616 4.74 22.84 -33.16
N SER A 617 4.86 21.79 -32.33
CA SER A 617 3.81 20.77 -32.15
C SER A 617 2.55 21.38 -31.57
N VAL A 618 2.68 22.24 -30.56
CA VAL A 618 1.54 22.97 -29.95
C VAL A 618 0.87 23.90 -31.00
N ALA A 619 1.67 24.67 -31.74
CA ALA A 619 1.14 25.56 -32.78
C ALA A 619 0.34 24.79 -33.84
N THR A 620 0.84 23.62 -34.26
CA THR A 620 0.15 22.75 -35.22
C THR A 620 -1.12 22.16 -34.62
N ALA A 621 -1.04 21.56 -33.43
CA ALA A 621 -2.16 20.93 -32.75
C ALA A 621 -3.31 21.94 -32.52
N ARG A 622 -3.00 23.09 -31.94
CA ARG A 622 -3.99 24.10 -31.57
C ARG A 622 -4.54 24.86 -32.77
N TYR A 623 -3.70 25.44 -33.59
CA TYR A 623 -4.10 26.43 -34.58
C TYR A 623 -4.36 25.83 -35.97
N ALA A 624 -3.60 24.82 -36.37
CA ALA A 624 -3.82 24.16 -37.65
C ALA A 624 -4.88 23.05 -37.56
N ASN A 625 -4.95 22.32 -36.46
CA ASN A 625 -5.85 21.17 -36.27
C ASN A 625 -7.05 21.46 -35.38
N GLY A 626 -7.06 22.59 -34.66
CA GLY A 626 -8.18 22.97 -33.77
C GLY A 626 -8.36 22.10 -32.55
N GLN A 627 -7.26 21.49 -32.04
CA GLN A 627 -7.30 20.56 -30.92
C GLN A 627 -7.41 21.31 -29.59
N ALA A 628 -8.08 20.71 -28.62
CA ALA A 628 -8.12 21.11 -27.21
C ALA A 628 -7.03 20.36 -26.41
N TRP A 629 -6.89 20.69 -25.14
CA TRP A 629 -5.90 20.04 -24.26
C TRP A 629 -6.00 18.51 -24.30
N TYR A 630 -7.22 17.96 -24.09
CA TYR A 630 -7.43 16.52 -23.92
C TYR A 630 -7.00 15.66 -25.13
N ASN A 631 -6.92 16.24 -26.32
CA ASN A 631 -6.56 15.52 -27.57
C ASN A 631 -5.43 16.22 -28.34
N MET A 632 -4.66 17.08 -27.69
CA MET A 632 -3.56 17.81 -28.32
C MET A 632 -2.44 16.83 -28.71
N GLY A 633 -2.11 16.82 -30.01
CA GLY A 633 -1.08 15.95 -30.58
C GLY A 633 -1.61 14.64 -31.19
N ASP A 634 -2.62 14.02 -30.59
CA ASP A 634 -3.26 12.82 -31.12
C ASP A 634 -4.79 13.00 -31.26
N ALA A 635 -5.21 13.50 -32.42
CA ALA A 635 -6.64 13.67 -32.71
C ALA A 635 -7.40 12.34 -32.90
N THR A 636 -6.69 11.22 -33.05
CA THR A 636 -7.32 9.93 -33.41
C THR A 636 -7.61 9.06 -32.20
N HIS A 637 -6.84 9.21 -31.12
CA HIS A 637 -6.88 8.28 -29.99
C HIS A 637 -7.46 8.88 -28.69
N GLN A 638 -7.78 10.16 -28.64
CA GLN A 638 -8.31 10.84 -27.45
C GLN A 638 -7.39 10.69 -26.22
N ASN A 639 -6.12 10.41 -26.45
CA ASN A 639 -5.11 10.24 -25.43
C ASN A 639 -4.12 11.39 -25.48
N GLU A 640 -3.41 11.60 -24.38
CA GLU A 640 -2.35 12.60 -24.35
C GLU A 640 -1.20 12.22 -25.31
N ASP A 641 -0.64 13.21 -25.98
CA ASP A 641 0.69 13.14 -26.55
C ASP A 641 1.68 13.55 -25.44
N THR A 642 2.25 12.54 -24.78
CA THR A 642 3.15 12.74 -23.64
C THR A 642 4.25 13.76 -23.92
N GLU A 643 4.85 13.68 -25.10
CA GLU A 643 5.99 14.52 -25.48
C GLU A 643 5.58 15.99 -25.73
N THR A 644 4.34 16.25 -26.09
CA THR A 644 3.79 17.60 -26.25
C THR A 644 3.26 18.13 -24.92
N HIS A 645 2.42 17.36 -24.20
CA HIS A 645 1.78 17.82 -22.97
C HIS A 645 2.78 18.12 -21.84
N MET A 646 3.84 17.31 -21.69
CA MET A 646 4.85 17.55 -20.65
C MET A 646 5.53 18.91 -20.79
N ARG A 647 5.56 19.48 -21.99
CA ARG A 647 6.17 20.78 -22.27
C ARG A 647 5.50 21.91 -21.51
N MET A 648 4.18 21.86 -21.29
CA MET A 648 3.43 22.88 -20.55
C MET A 648 3.99 23.04 -19.12
N ASN A 649 4.08 21.96 -18.38
CA ASN A 649 4.59 21.99 -17.01
C ASN A 649 6.06 22.42 -16.97
N TRP A 650 6.82 22.00 -17.97
CA TRP A 650 8.23 22.36 -18.07
C TRP A 650 8.44 23.84 -18.42
N GLN A 651 7.59 24.47 -19.23
CA GLN A 651 7.61 25.91 -19.48
C GLN A 651 7.39 26.72 -18.20
N LEU A 652 6.42 26.32 -17.37
CA LEU A 652 6.18 26.94 -16.07
C LEU A 652 7.42 26.81 -15.16
N TRP A 653 8.07 25.64 -15.16
CA TRP A 653 9.30 25.46 -14.39
C TRP A 653 10.45 26.34 -14.92
N ILE A 654 10.69 26.38 -16.23
CA ILE A 654 11.73 27.22 -16.84
C ILE A 654 11.50 28.68 -16.47
N TYR A 655 10.29 29.17 -16.64
CA TYR A 655 10.01 30.59 -16.39
C TYR A 655 10.10 30.94 -14.91
N TYR A 656 9.43 30.22 -14.05
CA TYR A 656 9.37 30.58 -12.64
C TYR A 656 10.62 30.19 -11.86
N HIS A 657 11.12 28.99 -12.03
CA HIS A 657 12.27 28.50 -11.28
C HIS A 657 13.60 28.82 -11.96
N ARG A 658 13.77 28.47 -13.24
CA ARG A 658 15.07 28.63 -13.92
C ARG A 658 15.39 30.10 -14.24
N CYS A 659 14.40 30.91 -14.64
CA CYS A 659 14.55 32.36 -14.77
C CYS A 659 14.44 33.11 -13.43
N GLU A 660 14.16 32.40 -12.32
CA GLU A 660 14.16 32.98 -10.96
C GLU A 660 13.04 34.00 -10.70
N TYR A 661 11.94 33.98 -11.49
CA TYR A 661 10.82 34.91 -11.28
C TYR A 661 9.94 34.54 -10.09
N LYS A 662 9.86 33.22 -9.73
CA LYS A 662 9.21 32.75 -8.54
C LYS A 662 9.67 31.31 -8.23
N THR A 663 10.75 31.21 -7.47
CA THR A 663 11.43 29.91 -7.21
C THR A 663 10.68 28.94 -6.30
N ASP A 664 9.57 29.37 -5.70
CA ASP A 664 8.63 28.55 -4.91
C ASP A 664 7.30 28.30 -5.66
N PHE A 665 7.24 28.52 -6.97
CA PHE A 665 6.01 28.41 -7.76
C PHE A 665 5.39 27.01 -7.66
N TRP A 666 6.17 25.97 -7.88
CA TRP A 666 5.65 24.60 -7.87
C TRP A 666 5.26 24.15 -6.47
N GLN A 667 6.05 24.45 -5.45
CA GLN A 667 5.72 24.17 -4.04
C GLN A 667 4.39 24.82 -3.67
N THR A 668 4.21 26.09 -4.06
CA THR A 668 2.97 26.83 -3.83
C THR A 668 1.80 26.21 -4.60
N LEU A 669 2.00 25.83 -5.86
CA LEU A 669 0.96 25.23 -6.69
C LEU A 669 0.51 23.87 -6.15
N PHE A 670 1.44 22.99 -5.80
CA PHE A 670 1.12 21.70 -5.16
C PHE A 670 0.31 21.87 -3.88
N LYS A 671 0.71 22.84 -3.04
CA LYS A 671 -0.04 23.17 -1.82
C LYS A 671 -1.48 23.60 -2.13
N LEU A 672 -1.66 24.52 -3.07
CA LEU A 672 -2.98 25.00 -3.48
C LEU A 672 -3.83 23.89 -4.09
N MET A 673 -3.24 23.02 -4.90
CA MET A 673 -3.97 21.88 -5.48
C MET A 673 -4.38 20.85 -4.44
N ARG A 674 -3.58 20.63 -3.40
CA ARG A 674 -3.99 19.82 -2.22
C ARG A 674 -5.17 20.44 -1.47
N GLU A 675 -5.25 21.78 -1.40
CA GLU A 675 -6.40 22.48 -0.82
C GLU A 675 -7.67 22.35 -1.67
N VAL A 676 -7.54 22.30 -2.99
CA VAL A 676 -8.66 22.01 -3.92
C VAL A 676 -9.18 20.60 -3.69
N ASN A 677 -8.31 19.65 -3.36
CA ASN A 677 -8.62 18.28 -2.97
C ASN A 677 -9.51 17.52 -3.95
N MET A 678 -9.24 17.62 -5.24
CA MET A 678 -9.89 16.82 -6.27
C MET A 678 -9.07 15.57 -6.58
N THR A 679 -9.69 14.41 -6.54
CA THR A 679 -9.05 13.15 -6.89
C THR A 679 -8.78 13.05 -8.41
N GLU A 680 -7.93 12.11 -8.82
CA GLU A 680 -7.59 11.90 -10.24
C GLU A 680 -8.82 11.52 -11.09
N GLY A 681 -9.77 10.79 -10.51
CA GLY A 681 -10.98 10.30 -11.19
C GLY A 681 -12.15 11.29 -11.23
N GLU A 682 -12.10 12.40 -10.48
CA GLU A 682 -13.12 13.43 -10.49
C GLU A 682 -12.97 14.32 -11.71
N ASP A 683 -14.07 14.55 -12.44
CA ASP A 683 -14.23 15.45 -13.59
C ASP A 683 -12.92 16.07 -14.14
N PRO A 684 -12.23 15.41 -15.08
CA PRO A 684 -10.94 15.88 -15.59
C PRO A 684 -10.98 17.30 -16.13
N GLY A 685 -12.07 17.69 -16.78
CA GLY A 685 -12.21 19.02 -17.33
C GLY A 685 -12.31 20.10 -16.25
N LYS A 686 -12.98 19.81 -15.14
CA LYS A 686 -13.02 20.69 -13.98
C LYS A 686 -11.64 20.82 -13.34
N LYS A 687 -10.94 19.68 -13.10
CA LYS A 687 -9.60 19.69 -12.49
C LYS A 687 -8.58 20.44 -13.35
N GLN A 688 -8.67 20.33 -14.68
CA GLN A 688 -7.87 21.12 -15.61
C GLN A 688 -8.05 22.63 -15.37
N LEU A 689 -9.29 23.11 -15.22
CA LEU A 689 -9.59 24.53 -14.99
C LEU A 689 -9.16 24.98 -13.58
N GLU A 690 -9.33 24.14 -12.57
CA GLU A 690 -8.81 24.41 -11.22
C GLU A 690 -7.29 24.52 -11.22
N PHE A 691 -6.58 23.66 -11.95
CA PHE A 691 -5.13 23.77 -12.12
C PHE A 691 -4.74 25.13 -12.71
N ALA A 692 -5.41 25.61 -13.74
CA ALA A 692 -5.14 26.90 -14.35
C ALA A 692 -5.38 28.08 -13.38
N LYS A 693 -6.47 28.02 -12.60
CA LYS A 693 -6.79 29.01 -11.56
C LYS A 693 -5.72 29.03 -10.47
N MET A 694 -5.34 27.84 -9.98
CA MET A 694 -4.34 27.71 -8.90
C MET A 694 -2.93 28.05 -9.38
N ALA A 695 -2.57 27.74 -10.62
CA ALA A 695 -1.33 28.19 -11.24
C ALA A 695 -1.25 29.73 -11.32
N SER A 696 -2.34 30.39 -11.71
CA SER A 696 -2.41 31.85 -11.71
C SER A 696 -2.27 32.43 -10.30
N LYS A 697 -2.90 31.83 -9.32
CA LYS A 697 -2.80 32.21 -7.89
C LYS A 697 -1.36 31.98 -7.38
N ALA A 698 -0.76 30.82 -7.66
CA ALA A 698 0.61 30.50 -7.29
C ALA A 698 1.62 31.49 -7.89
N ALA A 699 1.44 31.84 -9.14
CA ALA A 699 2.27 32.83 -9.83
C ALA A 699 1.99 34.27 -9.36
N ASN A 700 0.83 34.54 -8.80
CA ASN A 700 0.26 35.88 -8.62
C ASN A 700 0.24 36.66 -9.97
N GLN A 701 -0.13 35.95 -11.05
CA GLN A 701 -0.18 36.49 -12.41
C GLN A 701 -1.37 35.88 -13.17
N ASN A 702 -1.96 36.66 -14.07
CA ASN A 702 -3.01 36.18 -14.99
C ASN A 702 -2.38 35.31 -16.09
N LEU A 703 -2.54 34.01 -16.02
CA LEU A 703 -1.98 33.06 -16.97
C LEU A 703 -2.96 32.67 -18.09
N THR A 704 -4.00 33.47 -18.33
CA THR A 704 -5.03 33.16 -19.34
C THR A 704 -4.44 32.91 -20.73
N ASP A 705 -3.56 33.78 -21.22
CA ASP A 705 -2.95 33.64 -22.56
C ASP A 705 -2.10 32.37 -22.67
N PHE A 706 -1.42 31.99 -21.58
CA PHE A 706 -0.64 30.77 -21.52
C PHE A 706 -1.54 29.53 -21.65
N PHE A 707 -2.59 29.43 -20.85
CA PHE A 707 -3.51 28.29 -20.90
C PHE A 707 -4.43 28.29 -22.12
N GLU A 708 -4.71 29.45 -22.70
CA GLU A 708 -5.38 29.56 -24.01
C GLU A 708 -4.57 28.86 -25.11
N MET A 709 -3.27 29.16 -25.17
CA MET A 709 -2.34 28.49 -26.09
C MET A 709 -2.31 26.98 -25.90
N TRP A 710 -2.47 26.50 -24.67
CA TRP A 710 -2.48 25.09 -24.32
C TRP A 710 -3.88 24.43 -24.45
N GLY A 711 -4.86 25.15 -24.96
CA GLY A 711 -6.19 24.60 -25.27
C GLY A 711 -7.08 24.28 -24.05
N PHE A 712 -6.81 24.90 -22.91
CA PHE A 712 -7.57 24.69 -21.67
C PHE A 712 -8.99 25.26 -21.77
N PHE A 713 -9.20 26.30 -22.56
CA PHE A 713 -10.46 27.04 -22.66
C PHE A 713 -11.27 26.71 -23.92
N GLU A 714 -11.17 25.47 -24.38
CA GLU A 714 -12.04 24.95 -25.43
C GLU A 714 -13.20 24.17 -24.81
N PRO A 715 -14.46 24.43 -25.21
CA PRO A 715 -15.56 23.61 -24.73
C PRO A 715 -15.42 22.15 -25.15
N VAL A 716 -15.55 21.24 -24.20
CA VAL A 716 -15.44 19.79 -24.41
C VAL A 716 -16.60 19.08 -23.73
N ASN A 717 -17.17 18.08 -24.39
CA ASN A 717 -18.14 17.16 -23.82
C ASN A 717 -17.94 15.78 -24.48
N THR A 718 -17.06 15.00 -23.91
CA THR A 718 -16.67 13.70 -24.45
C THR A 718 -16.39 12.70 -23.32
N THR A 719 -16.11 11.46 -23.70
CA THR A 719 -15.58 10.43 -22.81
C THR A 719 -14.20 10.06 -23.29
N ILE A 720 -13.26 9.93 -22.38
CA ILE A 720 -11.88 9.51 -22.66
C ILE A 720 -11.55 8.23 -21.91
N GLU A 721 -10.67 7.43 -22.51
CA GLU A 721 -10.16 6.18 -21.95
C GLU A 721 -8.67 6.35 -21.60
N GLN A 722 -8.34 6.37 -20.32
CA GLN A 722 -6.97 6.41 -19.83
C GLN A 722 -6.88 5.82 -18.42
N TYR A 723 -6.46 4.56 -18.28
CA TYR A 723 -6.48 3.80 -17.02
C TYR A 723 -7.87 3.74 -16.34
N GLY A 724 -8.92 4.04 -17.08
CA GLY A 724 -10.31 4.12 -16.69
C GLY A 724 -11.11 4.90 -17.71
N THR A 725 -12.42 4.92 -17.56
CA THR A 725 -13.36 5.64 -18.43
C THR A 725 -13.81 6.91 -17.71
N TYR A 726 -13.52 8.07 -18.28
CA TYR A 726 -13.82 9.37 -17.67
C TYR A 726 -14.67 10.25 -18.55
N LYS A 727 -15.67 10.88 -17.96
CA LYS A 727 -16.41 11.94 -18.61
C LYS A 727 -15.61 13.24 -18.55
N TYR A 728 -15.17 13.71 -19.70
CA TYR A 728 -14.44 14.97 -19.82
C TYR A 728 -15.40 16.09 -20.21
N TYR A 729 -15.60 17.05 -19.31
CA TYR A 729 -16.60 18.12 -19.53
C TYR A 729 -16.04 19.49 -19.18
N VAL A 730 -16.01 20.38 -20.17
CA VAL A 730 -15.64 21.80 -20.05
C VAL A 730 -16.72 22.61 -20.77
N SER A 731 -17.42 23.46 -20.05
CA SER A 731 -18.47 24.32 -20.63
C SER A 731 -18.02 25.78 -20.73
N ASP A 732 -18.71 26.55 -21.61
CA ASP A 732 -18.49 28.00 -21.71
C ASP A 732 -18.65 28.72 -20.35
N ALA A 733 -19.57 28.25 -19.51
CA ALA A 733 -19.79 28.82 -18.17
C ALA A 733 -18.57 28.60 -17.26
N MET A 734 -18.01 27.36 -17.22
CA MET A 734 -16.81 27.04 -16.46
C MET A 734 -15.58 27.81 -16.96
N ILE A 735 -15.47 27.94 -18.28
CA ILE A 735 -14.39 28.73 -18.90
C ILE A 735 -14.47 30.22 -18.49
N ARG A 736 -15.67 30.82 -18.53
CA ARG A 736 -15.85 32.21 -18.10
C ARG A 736 -15.47 32.38 -16.62
N GLU A 737 -15.95 31.50 -15.74
CA GLU A 737 -15.61 31.52 -14.32
C GLU A 737 -14.11 31.45 -14.10
N ALA A 738 -13.44 30.51 -14.77
CA ALA A 738 -11.99 30.37 -14.65
C ALA A 738 -11.25 31.62 -15.12
N LYS A 739 -11.63 32.17 -16.28
CA LYS A 739 -11.02 33.41 -16.81
C LYS A 739 -11.29 34.63 -15.91
N GLU A 740 -12.49 34.77 -15.35
CA GLU A 740 -12.84 35.83 -14.39
C GLU A 740 -12.01 35.72 -13.10
N TYR A 741 -11.79 34.49 -12.59
CA TYR A 741 -10.92 34.26 -11.45
C TYR A 741 -9.47 34.66 -11.75
N MET A 742 -8.95 34.25 -12.91
CA MET A 742 -7.57 34.52 -13.30
C MET A 742 -7.33 36.02 -13.58
N ALA A 743 -8.34 36.74 -14.07
CA ALA A 743 -8.30 38.19 -14.36
C ALA A 743 -8.12 39.06 -13.10
N GLN A 744 -8.28 38.48 -11.90
CA GLN A 744 -7.99 39.19 -10.63
C GLN A 744 -6.49 39.46 -10.43
N PHE A 745 -5.65 38.72 -11.12
CA PHE A 745 -4.20 38.83 -11.04
C PHE A 745 -3.62 39.73 -12.14
N PRO A 746 -2.50 40.40 -11.90
CA PRO A 746 -1.85 41.22 -12.93
C PRO A 746 -1.35 40.39 -14.11
N ALA A 747 -1.31 40.97 -15.30
CA ALA A 747 -0.73 40.33 -16.47
C ALA A 747 0.76 39.98 -16.23
N PRO A 748 1.26 38.87 -16.82
CA PRO A 748 2.68 38.58 -16.82
C PRO A 748 3.50 39.69 -17.46
N LYS A 749 4.73 39.87 -16.98
CA LYS A 749 5.65 40.87 -17.55
C LYS A 749 6.23 40.45 -18.90
N HIS A 750 6.12 39.20 -19.25
CA HIS A 750 6.71 38.57 -20.43
C HIS A 750 5.71 37.70 -21.17
N ALA A 751 5.91 37.57 -22.48
CA ALA A 751 5.22 36.61 -23.34
C ALA A 751 5.82 35.17 -23.13
N PHE A 752 5.85 34.71 -21.88
CA PHE A 752 6.58 33.51 -21.50
C PHE A 752 5.96 32.20 -22.04
N GLN A 753 4.73 32.25 -22.58
CA GLN A 753 4.12 31.13 -23.32
C GLN A 753 5.01 30.65 -24.47
N TYR A 754 5.99 31.45 -24.93
CA TYR A 754 6.91 31.06 -25.97
C TYR A 754 8.26 30.59 -25.47
N ILE A 755 8.42 30.41 -24.16
CA ILE A 755 9.70 29.97 -23.56
C ILE A 755 10.01 28.51 -23.90
N GLU A 756 11.25 28.25 -24.27
CA GLU A 756 11.78 26.90 -24.50
C GLU A 756 13.23 26.83 -23.96
N ASP A 757 13.74 25.62 -23.78
CA ASP A 757 15.08 25.34 -23.25
C ASP A 757 16.04 24.76 -24.29
N ARG A 758 15.73 24.91 -25.58
CA ARG A 758 16.55 24.49 -26.69
C ARG A 758 16.88 25.66 -27.64
N LYS A 759 17.94 25.55 -28.39
CA LYS A 759 18.35 26.59 -29.35
C LYS A 759 17.53 26.49 -30.62
N LYS A 760 17.12 27.67 -31.15
CA LYS A 760 16.34 27.80 -32.39
C LYS A 760 17.03 27.18 -33.60
N SER A 761 18.34 27.19 -33.62
CA SER A 761 19.16 26.67 -34.72
C SER A 761 19.40 25.18 -34.67
N GLU A 762 19.12 24.52 -33.56
CA GLU A 762 19.49 23.10 -33.38
C GLU A 762 18.45 22.14 -33.93
N PHE A 763 17.16 22.51 -33.85
CA PHE A 763 16.06 21.61 -34.18
C PHE A 763 15.01 22.29 -35.07
N PRO A 764 14.48 21.57 -36.06
CA PRO A 764 13.32 22.01 -36.81
C PRO A 764 12.09 22.16 -35.90
N PRO A 765 11.06 22.95 -36.29
CA PRO A 765 9.76 22.94 -35.64
C PRO A 765 9.19 21.52 -35.62
N ASN A 766 8.50 21.16 -34.58
CA ASN A 766 7.85 19.86 -34.39
C ASN A 766 8.82 18.64 -34.33
N ASP A 767 10.12 18.89 -34.19
CA ASP A 767 11.08 17.79 -34.06
C ASP A 767 11.28 17.41 -32.59
N TYR A 768 11.06 16.14 -32.29
CA TYR A 768 11.32 15.56 -30.96
C TYR A 768 12.82 15.37 -30.76
N ARG A 769 13.40 16.09 -29.81
CA ARG A 769 14.84 16.03 -29.47
C ARG A 769 15.06 16.32 -27.99
N TYR A 770 16.18 15.84 -27.49
CA TYR A 770 16.70 16.26 -26.21
C TYR A 770 17.47 17.58 -26.34
N SER A 771 17.15 18.54 -25.52
CA SER A 771 17.88 19.80 -25.40
C SER A 771 18.68 19.86 -24.09
N ALA A 772 19.78 20.63 -24.09
CA ALA A 772 20.52 20.85 -22.86
C ALA A 772 19.63 21.58 -21.84
N VAL A 773 19.33 20.95 -20.73
CA VAL A 773 18.48 21.53 -19.69
C VAL A 773 19.14 22.73 -19.06
N GLY A 774 18.47 23.87 -19.11
CA GLY A 774 19.03 25.11 -18.66
C GLY A 774 20.10 25.71 -19.59
N ASP A 775 20.17 25.23 -20.86
CA ASP A 775 20.97 25.97 -21.85
C ASP A 775 20.43 27.39 -21.99
N VAL A 776 21.33 28.32 -21.82
CA VAL A 776 21.00 29.74 -21.72
C VAL A 776 20.50 30.38 -23.03
N GLY A 777 20.44 29.63 -24.14
CA GLY A 777 20.12 30.19 -25.46
C GLY A 777 18.70 30.74 -25.61
N TYR A 778 17.72 30.14 -24.96
CA TYR A 778 16.30 30.49 -25.14
C TYR A 778 15.70 31.26 -23.98
N TYR A 779 15.88 30.77 -22.76
CA TYR A 779 15.26 31.43 -21.62
C TYR A 779 16.01 32.71 -21.23
N THR A 780 17.26 32.89 -21.67
CA THR A 780 18.02 34.12 -21.43
C THR A 780 17.28 35.36 -21.97
N GLN A 781 16.60 35.24 -23.12
CA GLN A 781 15.77 36.31 -23.68
C GLN A 781 14.73 36.80 -22.67
N PHE A 782 14.12 35.89 -21.90
CA PHE A 782 13.16 36.23 -20.86
C PHE A 782 13.83 36.69 -19.58
N LYS A 783 14.88 36.03 -19.11
CA LYS A 783 15.61 36.39 -17.89
C LYS A 783 16.20 37.77 -17.97
N GLU A 784 16.72 38.15 -19.12
CA GLU A 784 17.32 39.46 -19.38
C GLU A 784 16.33 40.48 -19.94
N ASN A 785 15.08 40.10 -20.16
CA ASN A 785 14.04 40.91 -20.80
C ASN A 785 14.54 41.58 -22.10
N GLN A 786 15.10 40.74 -22.98
CA GLN A 786 15.75 41.15 -24.20
C GLN A 786 14.83 42.01 -25.10
N LYS A 787 15.36 43.11 -25.59
CA LYS A 787 14.68 43.98 -26.54
C LYS A 787 15.11 43.65 -27.97
N ILE A 788 14.19 43.84 -28.90
CA ILE A 788 14.51 43.81 -30.34
C ILE A 788 15.18 45.11 -30.73
N THR A 789 16.44 45.03 -31.06
CA THR A 789 17.26 46.20 -31.41
C THR A 789 17.54 46.29 -32.92
N LYS A 790 17.47 45.18 -33.63
CA LYS A 790 17.71 45.08 -35.07
C LYS A 790 16.38 45.20 -35.85
N ALA A 791 16.48 45.78 -37.03
CA ALA A 791 15.37 45.77 -37.96
C ALA A 791 15.14 44.33 -38.44
N ILE A 792 13.95 43.77 -38.13
CA ILE A 792 13.52 42.44 -38.55
C ILE A 792 12.76 42.60 -39.86
N THR A 793 13.04 41.74 -40.83
CA THR A 793 12.28 41.70 -42.09
C THR A 793 11.79 40.27 -42.36
N ALA A 794 10.64 40.13 -42.98
CA ALA A 794 10.06 38.86 -43.35
C ALA A 794 9.87 38.73 -44.85
N GLU A 795 10.18 37.59 -45.41
CA GLU A 795 9.87 37.21 -46.78
C GLU A 795 8.85 36.06 -46.77
N LEU A 796 7.79 36.20 -47.55
CA LEU A 796 6.77 35.21 -47.72
C LEU A 796 6.82 34.62 -49.14
N ALA A 797 7.24 33.40 -49.28
CA ALA A 797 7.23 32.62 -50.51
C ALA A 797 6.13 31.53 -50.46
N GLY A 798 4.98 31.86 -51.02
CA GLY A 798 3.77 31.02 -50.85
C GLY A 798 3.28 31.02 -49.42
N ARG A 799 3.54 29.91 -48.70
CA ARG A 799 3.25 29.78 -47.26
C ARG A 799 4.49 29.65 -46.38
N LYS A 800 5.68 29.65 -47.03
CA LYS A 800 6.94 29.62 -46.34
C LYS A 800 7.36 31.03 -45.95
N VAL A 801 7.58 31.21 -44.65
CA VAL A 801 8.08 32.44 -44.05
C VAL A 801 9.58 32.30 -43.78
N SER A 802 10.37 33.34 -44.15
CA SER A 802 11.79 33.44 -43.82
C SER A 802 12.03 34.79 -43.18
N ILE A 803 12.56 34.80 -41.97
CA ILE A 803 12.78 35.97 -41.14
C ILE A 803 14.28 36.30 -41.09
N GLN A 804 14.63 37.51 -41.40
CA GLN A 804 15.99 38.04 -41.23
C GLN A 804 16.13 38.81 -39.94
N ASN A 805 17.24 38.67 -39.20
CA ASN A 805 17.52 39.31 -37.91
C ASN A 805 16.49 38.98 -36.82
N GLY A 806 15.84 37.79 -36.90
CA GLY A 806 14.76 37.38 -35.96
C GLY A 806 15.24 36.75 -34.65
N ASP A 807 16.53 36.69 -34.41
CA ASP A 807 17.13 36.02 -33.24
C ASP A 807 16.79 36.69 -31.90
N GLU A 808 16.47 38.00 -31.92
CA GLU A 808 16.06 38.78 -30.74
C GLU A 808 14.52 38.64 -30.44
N ALA A 809 13.72 38.08 -31.36
CA ALA A 809 12.31 37.84 -31.14
C ALA A 809 12.08 36.47 -30.43
N VAL A 810 11.17 36.41 -29.47
CA VAL A 810 10.79 35.18 -28.79
C VAL A 810 9.84 34.32 -29.62
N ALA A 811 9.01 34.95 -30.45
CA ALA A 811 8.11 34.26 -31.38
C ALA A 811 7.72 35.16 -32.56
N PHE A 812 7.11 34.57 -33.57
CA PHE A 812 6.45 35.24 -34.71
C PHE A 812 4.98 34.83 -34.73
N GLU A 813 4.09 35.82 -34.60
CA GLU A 813 2.63 35.62 -34.54
C GLU A 813 1.97 36.06 -35.84
N LEU A 814 1.18 35.20 -36.40
CA LEU A 814 0.24 35.54 -37.47
C LEU A 814 -1.13 35.86 -36.82
N ARG A 815 -1.57 37.14 -36.95
CA ARG A 815 -2.81 37.60 -36.33
C ARG A 815 -3.75 38.18 -37.37
N GLU A 816 -5.03 38.14 -37.05
CA GLU A 816 -6.11 38.70 -37.89
C GLU A 816 -6.16 40.19 -37.66
N ASN A 817 -6.25 40.95 -38.76
CA ASN A 817 -6.42 42.41 -38.85
C ASN A 817 -5.28 43.26 -38.20
N ASP A 818 -5.01 43.14 -36.93
CA ASP A 818 -4.02 43.95 -36.19
C ASP A 818 -3.32 43.18 -35.06
N GLU A 819 -2.50 43.84 -34.29
CA GLU A 819 -1.69 43.25 -33.19
C GLU A 819 -2.52 42.70 -32.04
N ASN A 820 -3.80 43.14 -31.91
CA ASN A 820 -4.77 42.68 -30.91
C ASN A 820 -5.75 41.67 -31.47
N GLY A 821 -5.69 41.41 -32.78
CA GLY A 821 -6.58 40.46 -33.48
C GLY A 821 -6.34 39.03 -33.04
N LYS A 822 -7.26 38.13 -33.45
CA LYS A 822 -7.14 36.71 -33.11
C LYS A 822 -5.81 36.15 -33.59
N LEU A 823 -5.12 35.40 -32.70
CA LEU A 823 -3.93 34.64 -33.06
C LEU A 823 -4.35 33.48 -33.99
N LEU A 824 -3.83 33.48 -35.21
CA LEU A 824 -4.15 32.47 -36.24
C LEU A 824 -3.11 31.35 -36.24
N TYR A 825 -1.83 31.71 -36.04
CA TYR A 825 -0.70 30.75 -35.96
C TYR A 825 0.52 31.43 -35.32
N PHE A 826 1.44 30.65 -34.80
CA PHE A 826 2.71 31.16 -34.33
C PHE A 826 3.87 30.21 -34.65
N SER A 827 5.08 30.71 -34.65
CA SER A 827 6.33 29.96 -34.68
C SER A 827 7.37 30.58 -33.77
N THR A 828 8.20 29.76 -33.15
CA THR A 828 9.39 30.21 -32.42
C THR A 828 10.65 30.18 -33.29
N PHE A 829 10.54 29.81 -34.54
CA PHE A 829 11.64 29.71 -35.52
C PHE A 829 11.61 30.82 -36.57
N THR A 830 12.78 31.20 -37.04
CA THR A 830 12.94 32.23 -38.09
C THR A 830 12.62 31.71 -39.49
N THR A 831 12.46 30.40 -39.67
CA THR A 831 11.95 29.81 -40.91
C THR A 831 10.87 28.80 -40.58
N PHE A 832 9.71 28.98 -41.16
CA PHE A 832 8.56 28.07 -40.92
C PHE A 832 7.57 28.11 -42.10
N GLU A 833 6.69 27.12 -42.14
CA GLU A 833 5.61 27.07 -43.12
C GLU A 833 4.27 27.26 -42.40
N ILE A 834 3.45 28.14 -42.93
CA ILE A 834 2.06 28.37 -42.42
C ILE A 834 1.20 27.21 -42.94
N PRO A 835 0.58 26.40 -42.06
CA PRO A 835 -0.27 25.27 -42.48
C PRO A 835 -1.40 25.68 -43.44
N SER A 836 -1.73 24.81 -44.37
CA SER A 836 -2.78 25.09 -45.41
C SER A 836 -4.18 25.35 -44.81
N SER A 837 -4.43 24.80 -43.62
CA SER A 837 -5.68 25.01 -42.87
C SER A 837 -5.86 26.46 -42.36
N ILE A 838 -4.76 27.22 -42.21
CA ILE A 838 -4.80 28.61 -41.73
C ILE A 838 -5.26 29.57 -42.85
N LEU A 839 -6.30 30.32 -42.57
CA LEU A 839 -6.78 31.36 -43.49
C LEU A 839 -5.89 32.61 -43.32
N MET A 840 -5.30 33.07 -44.43
CA MET A 840 -4.38 34.21 -44.43
C MET A 840 -5.04 35.55 -44.82
N VAL A 841 -6.39 35.55 -44.99
CA VAL A 841 -7.14 36.77 -45.35
C VAL A 841 -7.05 37.77 -44.20
N ASN A 842 -6.56 38.95 -44.47
CA ASN A 842 -6.30 40.02 -43.50
C ASN A 842 -5.31 39.66 -42.39
N ALA A 843 -4.52 38.61 -42.59
CA ALA A 843 -3.51 38.20 -41.64
C ALA A 843 -2.31 39.10 -41.70
N LYS A 844 -1.75 39.42 -40.53
CA LYS A 844 -0.50 40.20 -40.35
C LYS A 844 0.50 39.43 -39.50
N LEU A 845 1.76 39.52 -39.85
CA LEU A 845 2.85 38.85 -39.16
C LEU A 845 3.55 39.82 -38.21
N TYR A 846 3.75 39.43 -36.98
CA TYR A 846 4.40 40.19 -35.93
C TYR A 846 5.59 39.43 -35.36
N ALA A 847 6.69 40.13 -35.13
CA ALA A 847 7.74 39.67 -34.24
C ALA A 847 7.39 40.05 -32.79
N VAL A 848 7.49 39.09 -31.86
CA VAL A 848 7.16 39.25 -30.44
C VAL A 848 8.44 39.43 -29.63
N GLN A 849 8.53 40.53 -28.89
CA GLN A 849 9.61 40.82 -27.94
C GLN A 849 9.35 40.08 -26.61
N ALA A 850 10.35 39.87 -25.80
CA ALA A 850 10.22 39.15 -24.53
C ALA A 850 9.16 39.76 -23.60
N ASP A 851 8.95 41.07 -23.59
CA ASP A 851 7.92 41.77 -22.81
C ASP A 851 6.54 41.77 -23.47
N GLY A 852 6.34 40.97 -24.53
CA GLY A 852 5.09 40.87 -25.25
C GLY A 852 4.82 41.96 -26.29
N LYS A 853 5.69 42.94 -26.44
CA LYS A 853 5.54 43.95 -27.50
C LYS A 853 5.61 43.32 -28.89
N ARG A 854 4.68 43.65 -29.76
CA ARG A 854 4.56 43.16 -31.13
C ARG A 854 5.10 44.18 -32.12
N ILE A 855 5.92 43.77 -33.05
CA ILE A 855 6.50 44.59 -34.13
C ILE A 855 6.00 43.98 -35.44
N LEU A 856 5.28 44.79 -36.24
CA LEU A 856 4.75 44.39 -37.56
C LEU A 856 5.91 44.09 -38.51
N LEU A 857 5.90 42.99 -39.22
CA LEU A 857 6.90 42.57 -40.22
C LEU A 857 6.42 42.78 -41.65
#